data_b62d050e297bc628c801fcf8846e4681
#
_entry.id   b62d050e297bc628c801fcf8846e4681
#
_cell.length_a   1.000
_cell.length_b   1.000
_cell.length_c   1.000
_cell.angle_alpha   90.00
_cell.angle_beta   90.00
_cell.angle_gamma   90.00
#
_symmetry.space_group_name_H-M   'P 1'
#
loop_
_entity.id
_entity.type
_entity.pdbx_description
1 polymer ?
#
loop_
_entity_poly.entity_id
_entity_poly.type
_entity_poly.pdbx_seq_one_letter_code
_entity_poly.pdbx_strand_id
1 'polypeptide(L)'
;KFFGRCNISRTFRFYNTLIKYGGDTTMTWPFENDTSAITKKLAQRSFKANKLRNIVAVIAIVLTSMLFTSVTTLCVGAIQSIQTTILQIRGTSPSTGTSVNWIAIIAALFFIMIFVITGYLLIRNIFEISVVQEIKKYGLLRTIGTTEKQIKRIVYKQAFWLSIIGISIGLILGYIVGILMLPWILNFMKGEYHNLSVNLSFNPIIFVVAGIFSAITVWVSIKKPFKIAATISPIEATRYYEKDNYHSANKNRLSFKNRITEMAWRNLRRNSKRTIFIVLSMILCIILLNSAIAIGNSVDVKKYVSSVTSFDFVVASPNTFSNVQGFRFKDDSVSNEIISDIENNIPVLNGSRIYKNTLDDVSVTYDYGSLVTEVLDEYTEDNHLIRSGMVDGRTYPVKLGVDYRPLCNIYGVEKSILPKLNFIEGETDIQQLTSYLESGNYVIEISAINPNESPEFLCPLNQEVTIYKDGLPYKTVSVIARAVVDFSLVESPGKNVGYTDVGGDCPIFYMSNEMFVELYNNPAIMSYVFDVEKEHFLPATEYINSLPTVEYASSETLAQTMNGLKQTIFIIGGLIGFLLGSIGLVNFSNIIITGIINRQREFATLESIGMTKKQINKLTVLEGLFYAFLICVMGLPLSLIVANTILPTFFNQPDLWLFTIQPTIFPLILEGIVICVVAIIVPHVSFRYFRKTSIVARLRVVE
;
A
#
# COMPACT_ATOMS: atom_id res chain seq x y z
N LYS A 1 33.26 -30.51 -64.59
CA LYS A 1 33.67 -29.07 -64.56
C LYS A 1 33.05 -28.42 -63.31
N PHE A 2 33.81 -28.36 -62.26
CA PHE A 2 33.92 -27.39 -61.21
C PHE A 2 34.78 -27.97 -60.07
N PHE A 3 36.07 -28.03 -60.33
CA PHE A 3 37.11 -28.15 -59.30
C PHE A 3 37.83 -26.80 -59.24
N GLY A 4 37.50 -25.95 -58.32
CA GLY A 4 38.20 -24.71 -58.03
C GLY A 4 39.37 -24.95 -57.08
N ARG A 5 40.55 -24.55 -57.52
CA ARG A 5 41.86 -24.65 -56.90
C ARG A 5 41.89 -24.41 -55.40
N CYS A 6 42.20 -25.40 -54.61
CA CYS A 6 42.59 -25.29 -53.21
C CYS A 6 44.04 -24.76 -53.14
N ASN A 7 44.25 -23.61 -52.53
CA ASN A 7 45.53 -22.92 -52.49
C ASN A 7 46.43 -23.52 -51.39
N ILE A 8 47.24 -24.49 -51.72
CA ILE A 8 48.13 -25.28 -50.83
C ILE A 8 49.19 -24.40 -50.13
N SER A 9 49.45 -23.18 -50.60
CA SER A 9 50.44 -22.28 -50.03
C SER A 9 50.05 -21.61 -48.69
N ARG A 10 48.78 -21.58 -48.36
CA ARG A 10 48.31 -21.04 -47.03
C ARG A 10 48.37 -22.06 -45.91
N THR A 11 48.25 -23.34 -46.21
CA THR A 11 48.31 -24.45 -45.25
C THR A 11 49.74 -24.69 -44.72
N PHE A 12 50.76 -24.49 -45.55
CA PHE A 12 52.15 -24.66 -45.14
C PHE A 12 52.71 -23.53 -44.28
N ARG A 13 52.21 -22.32 -44.40
CA ARG A 13 52.59 -21.22 -43.50
C ARG A 13 51.99 -21.38 -42.09
N PHE A 14 50.85 -22.05 -41.96
CA PHE A 14 50.23 -22.30 -40.66
C PHE A 14 50.95 -23.39 -39.87
N TYR A 15 51.55 -24.41 -40.61
CA TYR A 15 52.24 -25.47 -39.95
C TYR A 15 53.63 -25.07 -39.41
N ASN A 16 54.30 -24.12 -40.04
CA ASN A 16 55.60 -23.62 -39.59
C ASN A 16 55.53 -22.64 -38.43
N THR A 17 54.35 -22.06 -38.19
CA THR A 17 54.13 -21.16 -37.02
C THR A 17 53.79 -21.95 -35.75
N LEU A 18 53.26 -23.17 -35.89
CA LEU A 18 52.90 -24.04 -34.76
C LEU A 18 54.10 -24.77 -34.14
N ILE A 19 55.21 -24.96 -34.91
CA ILE A 19 56.46 -25.63 -34.42
C ILE A 19 57.31 -24.69 -33.56
N LYS A 20 57.02 -23.36 -33.53
CA LYS A 20 57.83 -22.35 -32.82
C LYS A 20 57.42 -22.04 -31.39
N TYR A 21 56.27 -22.59 -30.94
CA TYR A 21 55.78 -22.42 -29.53
C TYR A 21 55.44 -23.79 -28.94
N GLY A 22 56.50 -24.45 -28.39
CA GLY A 22 56.32 -25.62 -27.53
C GLY A 22 55.70 -25.21 -26.19
N GLY A 23 54.40 -25.35 -26.04
CA GLY A 23 53.67 -25.24 -24.81
C GLY A 23 52.29 -25.87 -24.98
N ASP A 24 51.87 -26.71 -24.07
CA ASP A 24 50.60 -27.45 -24.04
C ASP A 24 49.41 -26.62 -24.45
N THR A 25 49.08 -26.61 -25.74
CA THR A 25 47.83 -26.07 -26.24
C THR A 25 46.94 -27.21 -26.70
N THR A 26 45.93 -27.51 -25.95
CA THR A 26 44.78 -28.31 -26.40
C THR A 26 44.33 -27.78 -27.76
N MET A 27 44.49 -28.62 -28.83
CA MET A 27 44.04 -28.30 -30.18
C MET A 27 42.54 -27.98 -30.19
N THR A 28 42.19 -26.71 -30.19
CA THR A 28 40.82 -26.27 -30.51
C THR A 28 40.75 -26.09 -32.04
N TRP A 29 39.91 -26.90 -32.68
CA TRP A 29 39.66 -26.80 -34.11
C TRP A 29 39.12 -25.43 -34.49
N PRO A 30 39.63 -24.76 -35.55
CA PRO A 30 39.20 -23.41 -35.94
C PRO A 30 37.77 -23.33 -36.45
N PHE A 31 37.02 -24.43 -36.50
CA PHE A 31 35.61 -24.47 -36.89
C PHE A 31 34.64 -24.16 -35.76
N GLU A 32 35.11 -23.93 -34.53
CA GLU A 32 34.26 -23.67 -33.37
C GLU A 32 33.62 -22.26 -33.35
N ASN A 33 34.04 -21.38 -34.26
CA ASN A 33 33.74 -19.95 -34.08
C ASN A 33 32.61 -19.35 -34.91
N ASP A 34 31.94 -20.06 -35.82
CA ASP A 34 30.88 -19.47 -36.63
C ASP A 34 29.52 -20.16 -36.53
N THR A 35 29.19 -20.68 -35.36
CA THR A 35 27.88 -21.30 -35.08
C THR A 35 26.81 -20.27 -34.66
N SER A 36 27.12 -18.97 -34.67
CA SER A 36 26.20 -17.93 -34.26
C SER A 36 24.96 -17.85 -35.19
N ALA A 37 25.16 -18.03 -36.49
CA ALA A 37 24.08 -18.03 -37.49
C ALA A 37 23.18 -19.27 -37.36
N ILE A 38 23.77 -20.46 -37.11
CA ILE A 38 23.03 -21.71 -36.92
C ILE A 38 22.22 -21.64 -35.61
N THR A 39 22.83 -21.22 -34.52
CA THR A 39 22.15 -21.07 -33.22
C THR A 39 21.04 -20.03 -33.28
N LYS A 40 21.17 -18.94 -34.06
CA LYS A 40 20.13 -17.95 -34.31
C LYS A 40 18.95 -18.55 -35.10
N LYS A 41 19.21 -19.31 -36.19
CA LYS A 41 18.16 -19.99 -36.97
C LYS A 41 17.41 -21.04 -36.14
N LEU A 42 18.14 -21.84 -35.34
CA LEU A 42 17.51 -22.84 -34.46
C LEU A 42 16.63 -22.19 -33.39
N ALA A 43 17.12 -21.12 -32.76
CA ALA A 43 16.32 -20.35 -31.79
C ALA A 43 15.04 -19.78 -32.42
N GLN A 44 15.13 -19.23 -33.64
CA GLN A 44 13.95 -18.69 -34.34
C GLN A 44 12.94 -19.77 -34.74
N ARG A 45 13.42 -20.93 -35.23
CA ARG A 45 12.55 -22.06 -35.58
C ARG A 45 11.85 -22.64 -34.36
N SER A 46 12.56 -22.81 -33.23
CA SER A 46 11.96 -23.26 -31.96
C SER A 46 10.97 -22.25 -31.42
N PHE A 47 11.25 -20.94 -31.54
CA PHE A 47 10.33 -19.87 -31.18
C PHE A 47 9.02 -19.95 -31.97
N LYS A 48 9.09 -20.11 -33.29
CA LYS A 48 7.89 -20.21 -34.17
C LYS A 48 7.07 -21.49 -33.94
N ALA A 49 7.73 -22.59 -33.57
CA ALA A 49 7.07 -23.89 -33.38
C ALA A 49 6.19 -23.95 -32.13
N ASN A 50 6.49 -23.17 -31.07
CA ASN A 50 5.85 -23.27 -29.76
C ASN A 50 5.03 -22.00 -29.42
N LYS A 51 4.13 -21.58 -30.29
CA LYS A 51 3.36 -20.32 -30.18
C LYS A 51 2.62 -20.17 -28.85
N LEU A 52 1.85 -21.18 -28.42
CA LEU A 52 1.01 -21.10 -27.21
C LEU A 52 1.85 -20.91 -25.94
N ARG A 53 2.94 -21.65 -25.83
CA ARG A 53 3.91 -21.51 -24.73
C ARG A 53 4.54 -20.11 -24.68
N ASN A 54 4.96 -19.60 -25.84
CA ASN A 54 5.58 -18.29 -25.93
C ASN A 54 4.60 -17.17 -25.55
N ILE A 55 3.31 -17.30 -25.95
CA ILE A 55 2.26 -16.38 -25.56
C ILE A 55 2.10 -16.36 -24.05
N VAL A 56 2.02 -17.51 -23.39
CA VAL A 56 1.90 -17.60 -21.92
C VAL A 56 3.14 -16.98 -21.24
N ALA A 57 4.34 -17.22 -21.75
CA ALA A 57 5.56 -16.63 -21.21
C ALA A 57 5.58 -15.09 -21.38
N VAL A 58 5.17 -14.59 -22.56
CA VAL A 58 5.05 -13.15 -22.80
C VAL A 58 4.02 -12.52 -21.86
N ILE A 59 2.83 -13.10 -21.73
CA ILE A 59 1.77 -12.60 -20.83
C ILE A 59 2.30 -12.50 -19.39
N ALA A 60 3.01 -13.50 -18.90
CA ALA A 60 3.56 -13.47 -17.55
C ALA A 60 4.61 -12.36 -17.37
N ILE A 61 5.49 -12.16 -18.35
CA ILE A 61 6.48 -11.07 -18.32
C ILE A 61 5.78 -9.71 -18.42
N VAL A 62 4.76 -9.58 -19.28
CA VAL A 62 3.93 -8.37 -19.41
C VAL A 62 3.28 -8.03 -18.09
N LEU A 63 2.58 -8.97 -17.46
CA LEU A 63 1.89 -8.73 -16.18
C LEU A 63 2.87 -8.34 -15.07
N THR A 64 4.03 -9.00 -14.99
CA THR A 64 5.05 -8.68 -13.98
C THR A 64 5.67 -7.30 -14.23
N SER A 65 6.04 -6.95 -15.46
CA SER A 65 6.61 -5.65 -15.78
C SER A 65 5.57 -4.53 -15.73
N MET A 66 4.31 -4.80 -16.08
CA MET A 66 3.18 -3.89 -15.93
C MET A 66 2.98 -3.51 -14.45
N LEU A 67 3.01 -4.50 -13.55
CA LEU A 67 2.90 -4.26 -12.12
C LEU A 67 4.04 -3.34 -11.61
N PHE A 68 5.30 -3.66 -11.95
CA PHE A 68 6.44 -2.83 -11.54
C PHE A 68 6.36 -1.42 -12.09
N THR A 69 5.98 -1.27 -13.35
CA THR A 69 5.89 0.05 -13.98
C THR A 69 4.75 0.86 -13.41
N SER A 70 3.57 0.27 -13.19
CA SER A 70 2.44 1.00 -12.60
C SER A 70 2.75 1.50 -11.19
N VAL A 71 3.33 0.65 -10.33
CA VAL A 71 3.75 1.06 -8.97
C VAL A 71 4.83 2.15 -9.03
N THR A 72 5.86 2.00 -9.88
CA THR A 72 6.92 3.02 -10.02
C THR A 72 6.35 4.34 -10.54
N THR A 73 5.41 4.31 -11.49
CA THR A 73 4.75 5.52 -12.02
C THR A 73 3.96 6.25 -10.93
N LEU A 74 3.21 5.50 -10.11
CA LEU A 74 2.45 6.07 -9.00
C LEU A 74 3.38 6.70 -7.96
N CYS A 75 4.43 6.00 -7.54
CA CYS A 75 5.38 6.52 -6.55
C CYS A 75 6.11 7.79 -7.05
N VAL A 76 6.68 7.74 -8.26
CA VAL A 76 7.43 8.88 -8.81
C VAL A 76 6.49 10.05 -9.12
N GLY A 77 5.31 9.78 -9.69
CA GLY A 77 4.32 10.80 -9.99
C GLY A 77 3.78 11.51 -8.74
N ALA A 78 3.51 10.77 -7.67
CA ALA A 78 3.10 11.34 -6.39
C ALA A 78 4.21 12.24 -5.80
N ILE A 79 5.45 11.73 -5.72
CA ILE A 79 6.59 12.51 -5.22
C ILE A 79 6.79 13.80 -6.02
N GLN A 80 6.75 13.74 -7.35
CA GLN A 80 6.91 14.94 -8.21
C GLN A 80 5.79 15.95 -7.98
N SER A 81 4.55 15.51 -7.85
CA SER A 81 3.40 16.40 -7.63
C SER A 81 3.50 17.10 -6.27
N ILE A 82 3.90 16.37 -5.22
CA ILE A 82 4.13 16.94 -3.89
C ILE A 82 5.27 17.98 -3.94
N GLN A 83 6.42 17.63 -4.53
CA GLN A 83 7.56 18.52 -4.62
C GLN A 83 7.24 19.82 -5.37
N THR A 84 6.51 19.74 -6.50
CA THR A 84 6.12 20.94 -7.26
C THR A 84 5.18 21.83 -6.45
N THR A 85 4.28 21.26 -5.67
CA THR A 85 3.35 22.01 -4.82
C THR A 85 4.08 22.70 -3.66
N ILE A 86 5.00 22.00 -2.97
CA ILE A 86 5.81 22.59 -1.89
C ILE A 86 6.66 23.76 -2.40
N LEU A 87 7.27 23.61 -3.58
CA LEU A 87 8.04 24.69 -4.22
C LEU A 87 7.18 25.91 -4.60
N GLN A 88 5.93 25.69 -4.99
CA GLN A 88 4.98 26.78 -5.29
C GLN A 88 4.51 27.52 -4.03
N ILE A 89 4.33 26.81 -2.91
CA ILE A 89 3.84 27.39 -1.65
C ILE A 89 4.96 28.10 -0.88
N ARG A 90 6.17 27.55 -0.82
CA ARG A 90 7.26 28.03 0.05
C ARG A 90 8.40 28.77 -0.65
N GLY A 91 8.49 28.70 -1.98
CA GLY A 91 9.60 29.33 -2.73
C GLY A 91 11.01 28.81 -2.39
N THR A 92 11.13 27.86 -1.47
CA THR A 92 12.39 27.26 -1.00
C THR A 92 12.33 25.75 -1.06
N SER A 93 13.47 25.12 -1.30
CA SER A 93 13.59 23.65 -1.21
C SER A 93 13.25 23.19 0.22
N PRO A 94 12.54 22.05 0.39
CA PRO A 94 12.20 21.56 1.71
C PRO A 94 13.49 21.33 2.52
N SER A 95 13.59 22.02 3.64
CA SER A 95 14.63 21.72 4.64
C SER A 95 14.43 20.27 5.10
N THR A 96 15.47 19.46 4.98
CA THR A 96 15.52 18.03 5.29
C THR A 96 15.41 17.75 6.78
N GLY A 97 14.32 18.19 7.40
CA GLY A 97 14.02 17.96 8.83
C GLY A 97 12.91 16.95 9.10
N THR A 98 12.41 16.26 8.06
CA THR A 98 11.43 15.18 8.29
C THR A 98 12.13 13.97 8.89
N SER A 99 11.79 13.62 10.10
CA SER A 99 12.20 12.37 10.74
C SER A 99 11.80 11.21 9.82
N VAL A 100 12.81 10.47 9.33
CA VAL A 100 12.59 9.35 8.42
C VAL A 100 11.87 8.25 9.20
N ASN A 101 10.62 7.97 8.87
CA ASN A 101 9.87 6.87 9.47
C ASN A 101 10.43 5.54 8.96
N TRP A 102 11.37 4.95 9.70
CA TRP A 102 12.03 3.69 9.35
C TRP A 102 11.05 2.53 9.25
N ILE A 103 9.95 2.56 10.00
CA ILE A 103 8.91 1.50 9.97
C ILE A 103 8.19 1.51 8.62
N ALA A 104 7.82 2.68 8.11
CA ALA A 104 7.21 2.82 6.79
C ALA A 104 8.14 2.34 5.66
N ILE A 105 9.45 2.63 5.77
CA ILE A 105 10.45 2.15 4.82
C ILE A 105 10.57 0.63 4.88
N ILE A 106 10.64 0.04 6.08
CA ILE A 106 10.71 -1.42 6.26
C ILE A 106 9.45 -2.09 5.70
N ALA A 107 8.27 -1.53 5.95
CA ALA A 107 7.01 -2.02 5.38
C ALA A 107 7.03 -1.97 3.85
N ALA A 108 7.43 -0.85 3.25
CA ALA A 108 7.54 -0.71 1.80
C ALA A 108 8.53 -1.72 1.20
N LEU A 109 9.70 -1.90 1.81
CA LEU A 109 10.69 -2.88 1.39
C LEU A 109 10.17 -4.32 1.50
N PHE A 110 9.40 -4.63 2.54
CA PHE A 110 8.76 -5.93 2.72
C PHE A 110 7.78 -6.23 1.58
N PHE A 111 6.89 -5.30 1.23
CA PHE A 111 5.96 -5.47 0.11
C PHE A 111 6.69 -5.58 -1.24
N ILE A 112 7.70 -4.73 -1.49
CA ILE A 112 8.52 -4.81 -2.71
C ILE A 112 9.18 -6.19 -2.81
N MET A 113 9.73 -6.71 -1.71
CA MET A 113 10.34 -8.03 -1.67
C MET A 113 9.33 -9.14 -2.04
N ILE A 114 8.10 -9.07 -1.54
CA ILE A 114 7.05 -10.05 -1.89
C ILE A 114 6.69 -9.95 -3.38
N PHE A 115 6.56 -8.75 -3.95
CA PHE A 115 6.31 -8.55 -5.38
C PHE A 115 7.41 -9.17 -6.24
N VAL A 116 8.68 -8.97 -5.86
CA VAL A 116 9.85 -9.55 -6.54
C VAL A 116 9.81 -11.08 -6.49
N ILE A 117 9.56 -11.64 -5.31
CA ILE A 117 9.48 -13.10 -5.12
C ILE A 117 8.35 -13.69 -5.96
N THR A 118 7.18 -13.06 -5.98
CA THR A 118 6.02 -13.52 -6.76
C THR A 118 6.32 -13.50 -8.26
N GLY A 119 6.86 -12.40 -8.77
CA GLY A 119 7.28 -12.28 -10.18
C GLY A 119 8.40 -13.27 -10.55
N TYR A 120 9.39 -13.45 -9.68
CA TYR A 120 10.45 -14.44 -9.84
C TYR A 120 9.90 -15.87 -9.92
N LEU A 121 9.02 -16.26 -9.00
CA LEU A 121 8.43 -17.61 -8.98
C LEU A 121 7.60 -17.88 -10.23
N LEU A 122 6.79 -16.89 -10.65
CA LEU A 122 5.98 -17.00 -11.87
C LEU A 122 6.85 -17.25 -13.11
N ILE A 123 7.81 -16.35 -13.36
CA ILE A 123 8.67 -16.41 -14.54
C ILE A 123 9.50 -17.69 -14.52
N ARG A 124 10.07 -18.04 -13.37
CA ARG A 124 10.84 -19.27 -13.20
C ARG A 124 10.03 -20.52 -13.51
N ASN A 125 8.81 -20.63 -12.99
CA ASN A 125 7.93 -21.78 -13.24
C ASN A 125 7.67 -21.96 -14.74
N ILE A 126 7.38 -20.87 -15.46
CA ILE A 126 7.11 -20.91 -16.89
C ILE A 126 8.35 -21.36 -17.69
N PHE A 127 9.53 -20.83 -17.37
CA PHE A 127 10.76 -21.22 -18.06
C PHE A 127 11.22 -22.64 -17.69
N GLU A 128 11.04 -23.09 -16.46
CA GLU A 128 11.36 -24.47 -16.04
C GLU A 128 10.51 -25.46 -16.83
N ILE A 129 9.22 -25.22 -16.96
CA ILE A 129 8.31 -26.01 -17.78
C ILE A 129 8.72 -25.97 -19.26
N SER A 130 9.03 -24.79 -19.79
CA SER A 130 9.44 -24.57 -21.17
C SER A 130 10.68 -25.38 -21.52
N VAL A 131 11.67 -25.40 -20.63
CA VAL A 131 12.92 -26.14 -20.81
C VAL A 131 12.69 -27.65 -20.76
N VAL A 132 11.88 -28.12 -19.79
CA VAL A 132 11.58 -29.56 -19.65
C VAL A 132 10.93 -30.11 -20.93
N GLN A 133 10.04 -29.37 -21.56
CA GLN A 133 9.40 -29.77 -22.83
C GLN A 133 10.38 -29.88 -24.01
N GLU A 134 11.47 -29.11 -24.00
CA GLU A 134 12.48 -29.13 -25.08
C GLU A 134 13.69 -29.97 -24.76
N ILE A 135 13.78 -30.59 -23.58
CA ILE A 135 14.93 -31.39 -23.15
C ILE A 135 15.32 -32.46 -24.20
N LYS A 136 14.34 -33.17 -24.78
CA LYS A 136 14.61 -34.17 -25.82
C LYS A 136 15.24 -33.56 -27.07
N LYS A 137 14.76 -32.40 -27.51
CA LYS A 137 15.32 -31.65 -28.65
C LYS A 137 16.76 -31.22 -28.35
N TYR A 138 17.02 -30.77 -27.12
CA TYR A 138 18.40 -30.44 -26.72
C TYR A 138 19.29 -31.64 -26.60
N GLY A 139 18.76 -32.78 -26.15
CA GLY A 139 19.46 -34.07 -26.16
C GLY A 139 19.84 -34.51 -27.57
N LEU A 140 18.91 -34.46 -28.54
CA LEU A 140 19.17 -34.75 -29.94
C LEU A 140 20.22 -33.79 -30.55
N LEU A 141 20.18 -32.51 -30.22
CA LEU A 141 21.21 -31.57 -30.67
C LEU A 141 22.60 -31.94 -30.11
N ARG A 142 22.68 -32.45 -28.88
CA ARG A 142 23.92 -32.92 -28.28
C ARG A 142 24.46 -34.20 -28.95
N THR A 143 23.58 -35.11 -29.42
CA THR A 143 24.03 -36.29 -30.18
C THR A 143 24.68 -35.91 -31.52
N ILE A 144 24.26 -34.77 -32.10
CA ILE A 144 24.82 -34.23 -33.36
C ILE A 144 26.07 -33.36 -33.08
N GLY A 145 26.55 -33.26 -31.83
CA GLY A 145 27.77 -32.57 -31.45
C GLY A 145 27.61 -31.13 -30.96
N THR A 146 26.41 -30.66 -30.62
CA THR A 146 26.28 -29.32 -30.02
C THR A 146 26.85 -29.28 -28.61
N THR A 147 27.63 -28.24 -28.31
CA THR A 147 28.23 -28.04 -26.98
C THR A 147 27.24 -27.47 -25.97
N GLU A 148 27.51 -27.65 -24.70
CA GLU A 148 26.74 -27.07 -23.60
C GLU A 148 26.61 -25.55 -23.73
N LYS A 149 27.68 -24.87 -24.12
CA LYS A 149 27.71 -23.41 -24.34
C LYS A 149 26.75 -22.97 -25.47
N GLN A 150 26.67 -23.78 -26.54
CA GLN A 150 25.76 -23.50 -27.66
C GLN A 150 24.28 -23.67 -27.28
N ILE A 151 23.94 -24.72 -26.52
CA ILE A 151 22.58 -24.91 -26.01
C ILE A 151 22.20 -23.78 -25.09
N LYS A 152 23.04 -23.40 -24.12
CA LYS A 152 22.83 -22.21 -23.28
C LYS A 152 22.53 -20.98 -24.13
N ARG A 153 23.33 -20.72 -25.17
CA ARG A 153 23.16 -19.56 -26.07
C ARG A 153 21.83 -19.60 -26.82
N ILE A 154 21.35 -20.77 -27.27
CA ILE A 154 20.03 -20.92 -27.92
C ILE A 154 18.90 -20.51 -26.95
N VAL A 155 18.90 -21.06 -25.72
CA VAL A 155 17.87 -20.83 -24.74
C VAL A 155 17.91 -19.38 -24.23
N TYR A 156 19.10 -18.78 -24.03
CA TYR A 156 19.24 -17.37 -23.71
C TYR A 156 18.69 -16.45 -24.81
N LYS A 157 18.91 -16.76 -26.09
CA LYS A 157 18.36 -15.98 -27.20
C LYS A 157 16.82 -16.05 -27.23
N GLN A 158 16.23 -17.20 -26.98
CA GLN A 158 14.77 -17.34 -26.90
C GLN A 158 14.20 -16.49 -25.75
N ALA A 159 14.77 -16.62 -24.55
CA ALA A 159 14.35 -15.85 -23.40
C ALA A 159 14.53 -14.34 -23.60
N PHE A 160 15.62 -13.92 -24.23
CA PHE A 160 15.89 -12.51 -24.56
C PHE A 160 14.80 -11.90 -25.47
N TRP A 161 14.40 -12.62 -26.53
CA TRP A 161 13.31 -12.15 -27.39
C TRP A 161 11.97 -12.07 -26.67
N LEU A 162 11.65 -13.08 -25.84
CA LEU A 162 10.43 -13.06 -25.02
C LEU A 162 10.44 -11.91 -24.03
N SER A 163 11.61 -11.64 -23.43
CA SER A 163 11.80 -10.55 -22.46
C SER A 163 11.64 -9.18 -23.11
N ILE A 164 12.27 -8.95 -24.26
CA ILE A 164 12.13 -7.66 -24.96
C ILE A 164 10.66 -7.38 -25.27
N ILE A 165 9.96 -8.35 -25.87
CA ILE A 165 8.54 -8.17 -26.22
C ILE A 165 7.71 -7.96 -24.94
N GLY A 166 7.89 -8.82 -23.94
CA GLY A 166 7.09 -8.79 -22.72
C GLY A 166 7.36 -7.53 -21.89
N ILE A 167 8.61 -7.15 -21.68
CA ILE A 167 8.97 -5.96 -20.91
C ILE A 167 8.49 -4.69 -21.62
N SER A 168 8.72 -4.56 -22.94
CA SER A 168 8.29 -3.35 -23.67
C SER A 168 6.78 -3.13 -23.61
N ILE A 169 5.98 -4.19 -23.82
CA ILE A 169 4.52 -4.11 -23.70
C ILE A 169 4.12 -3.81 -22.26
N GLY A 170 4.74 -4.47 -21.28
CA GLY A 170 4.46 -4.28 -19.87
C GLY A 170 4.80 -2.88 -19.37
N LEU A 171 5.92 -2.29 -19.81
CA LEU A 171 6.29 -0.89 -19.50
C LEU A 171 5.24 0.10 -20.02
N ILE A 172 4.80 -0.06 -21.27
CA ILE A 172 3.80 0.83 -21.88
C ILE A 172 2.45 0.70 -21.14
N LEU A 173 1.95 -0.52 -20.97
CA LEU A 173 0.67 -0.75 -20.30
C LEU A 173 0.73 -0.33 -18.82
N GLY A 174 1.83 -0.60 -18.13
CA GLY A 174 2.01 -0.21 -16.73
C GLY A 174 2.09 1.30 -16.55
N TYR A 175 2.73 2.01 -17.48
CA TYR A 175 2.77 3.47 -17.48
C TYR A 175 1.38 4.08 -17.73
N ILE A 176 0.63 3.55 -18.69
CA ILE A 176 -0.76 3.99 -18.96
C ILE A 176 -1.62 3.80 -17.71
N VAL A 177 -1.57 2.62 -17.08
CA VAL A 177 -2.31 2.34 -15.86
C VAL A 177 -1.89 3.27 -14.72
N GLY A 178 -0.59 3.49 -14.53
CA GLY A 178 -0.07 4.41 -13.52
C GLY A 178 -0.55 5.84 -13.71
N ILE A 179 -0.52 6.36 -14.95
CA ILE A 179 -1.03 7.71 -15.27
C ILE A 179 -2.54 7.82 -15.03
N LEU A 180 -3.32 6.81 -15.42
CA LEU A 180 -4.77 6.84 -15.21
C LEU A 180 -5.13 6.83 -13.72
N MET A 181 -4.29 6.24 -12.86
CA MET A 181 -4.49 6.18 -11.42
C MET A 181 -3.94 7.39 -10.67
N LEU A 182 -2.94 8.10 -11.21
CA LEU A 182 -2.27 9.21 -10.54
C LEU A 182 -3.23 10.34 -10.12
N PRO A 183 -4.19 10.80 -10.95
CA PRO A 183 -5.15 11.84 -10.53
C PRO A 183 -6.00 11.41 -9.32
N TRP A 184 -6.33 10.14 -9.20
CA TRP A 184 -7.09 9.60 -8.06
C TRP A 184 -6.29 9.69 -6.76
N ILE A 185 -4.98 9.40 -6.81
CA ILE A 185 -4.08 9.54 -5.65
C ILE A 185 -3.94 11.02 -5.26
N LEU A 186 -3.73 11.89 -6.25
CA LEU A 186 -3.51 13.32 -5.98
C LEU A 186 -4.78 14.03 -5.49
N ASN A 187 -5.96 13.63 -5.97
CA ASN A 187 -7.23 14.15 -5.44
C ASN A 187 -7.41 13.81 -3.95
N PHE A 188 -6.86 12.70 -3.50
CA PHE A 188 -6.82 12.37 -2.09
C PHE A 188 -5.95 13.35 -1.28
N MET A 189 -4.78 13.71 -1.81
CA MET A 189 -3.86 14.60 -1.11
C MET A 189 -4.28 16.07 -1.14
N LYS A 190 -5.28 16.44 -1.96
CA LYS A 190 -5.84 17.79 -2.02
C LYS A 190 -6.49 18.24 -0.70
N GLY A 191 -6.94 17.32 0.15
CA GLY A 191 -7.45 17.63 1.48
C GLY A 191 -6.40 18.30 2.38
N GLU A 192 -5.12 17.93 2.26
CA GLU A 192 -4.00 18.57 2.99
C GLU A 192 -3.36 19.74 2.21
N TYR A 193 -3.43 19.71 0.86
CA TYR A 193 -2.77 20.68 -0.02
C TYR A 193 -3.76 21.21 -1.06
N HIS A 194 -4.44 22.30 -0.76
CA HIS A 194 -5.54 22.88 -1.57
C HIS A 194 -5.19 23.14 -3.05
N ASN A 195 -3.91 23.29 -3.40
CA ASN A 195 -3.43 23.64 -4.74
C ASN A 195 -2.58 22.54 -5.42
N LEU A 196 -2.82 21.24 -5.12
CA LEU A 196 -2.12 20.16 -5.79
C LEU A 196 -2.45 20.15 -7.30
N SER A 197 -1.51 20.64 -8.10
CA SER A 197 -1.59 20.53 -9.56
C SER A 197 -1.10 19.14 -10.01
N VAL A 198 -1.93 18.46 -10.82
CA VAL A 198 -1.55 17.19 -11.44
C VAL A 198 -0.51 17.47 -12.53
N ASN A 199 0.77 17.47 -12.19
CA ASN A 199 1.84 17.57 -13.19
C ASN A 199 2.16 16.18 -13.76
N LEU A 200 1.52 15.86 -14.89
CA LEU A 200 1.78 14.66 -15.68
C LEU A 200 3.02 14.85 -16.56
N SER A 201 4.16 15.18 -15.98
CA SER A 201 5.40 15.26 -16.76
C SER A 201 5.92 13.86 -17.08
N PHE A 202 6.22 13.62 -18.36
CA PHE A 202 6.85 12.38 -18.80
C PHE A 202 8.24 12.26 -18.14
N ASN A 203 8.39 11.27 -17.25
CA ASN A 203 9.66 11.03 -16.59
C ASN A 203 10.29 9.73 -17.12
N PRO A 204 11.36 9.81 -17.92
CA PRO A 204 12.02 8.62 -18.47
C PRO A 204 12.66 7.72 -17.41
N ILE A 205 12.93 8.22 -16.20
CA ILE A 205 13.48 7.45 -15.08
C ILE A 205 12.57 6.29 -14.72
N ILE A 206 11.24 6.46 -14.82
CA ILE A 206 10.26 5.40 -14.56
C ILE A 206 10.54 4.18 -15.46
N PHE A 207 10.74 4.41 -16.76
CA PHE A 207 10.99 3.34 -17.71
C PHE A 207 12.35 2.66 -17.48
N VAL A 208 13.35 3.43 -17.11
CA VAL A 208 14.70 2.91 -16.82
C VAL A 208 14.66 2.03 -15.56
N VAL A 209 14.11 2.54 -14.46
CA VAL A 209 14.04 1.82 -13.18
C VAL A 209 13.19 0.55 -13.32
N ALA A 210 11.94 0.67 -13.81
CA ALA A 210 11.05 -0.47 -13.98
C ALA A 210 11.59 -1.48 -15.00
N GLY A 211 12.23 -1.00 -16.08
CA GLY A 211 12.85 -1.85 -17.10
C GLY A 211 14.04 -2.65 -16.57
N ILE A 212 14.95 -2.01 -15.82
CA ILE A 212 16.09 -2.68 -15.18
C ILE A 212 15.59 -3.72 -14.18
N PHE A 213 14.61 -3.36 -13.35
CA PHE A 213 14.05 -4.24 -12.34
C PHE A 213 13.39 -5.47 -12.96
N SER A 214 12.57 -5.27 -14.00
CA SER A 214 11.95 -6.35 -14.77
C SER A 214 13.00 -7.24 -15.44
N ALA A 215 14.04 -6.65 -16.05
CA ALA A 215 15.11 -7.40 -16.69
C ALA A 215 15.92 -8.25 -15.69
N ILE A 216 16.24 -7.71 -14.52
CA ILE A 216 16.92 -8.45 -13.44
C ILE A 216 16.06 -9.61 -12.97
N THR A 217 14.74 -9.38 -12.73
CA THR A 217 13.81 -10.42 -12.29
C THR A 217 13.74 -11.55 -13.31
N VAL A 218 13.61 -11.25 -14.61
CA VAL A 218 13.64 -12.26 -15.66
C VAL A 218 14.98 -12.99 -15.68
N TRP A 219 16.11 -12.27 -15.66
CA TRP A 219 17.44 -12.86 -15.73
C TRP A 219 17.73 -13.84 -14.58
N VAL A 220 17.36 -13.47 -13.35
CA VAL A 220 17.51 -14.35 -12.18
C VAL A 220 16.61 -15.58 -12.30
N SER A 221 15.38 -15.40 -12.80
CA SER A 221 14.39 -16.48 -12.94
C SER A 221 14.82 -17.58 -13.91
N ILE A 222 15.51 -17.21 -14.99
CA ILE A 222 15.92 -18.15 -16.04
C ILE A 222 17.25 -18.89 -15.78
N LYS A 223 18.07 -18.43 -14.84
CA LYS A 223 19.39 -19.06 -14.55
C LYS A 223 19.29 -20.55 -14.26
N LYS A 224 18.34 -20.97 -13.39
CA LYS A 224 18.21 -22.37 -12.98
C LYS A 224 17.64 -23.27 -14.09
N PRO A 225 16.54 -22.91 -14.79
CA PRO A 225 16.08 -23.66 -15.96
C PRO A 225 17.17 -23.85 -17.03
N PHE A 226 17.96 -22.83 -17.29
CA PHE A 226 19.04 -22.90 -18.29
C PHE A 226 20.18 -23.84 -17.92
N LYS A 227 20.52 -23.88 -16.62
CA LYS A 227 21.49 -24.85 -16.13
C LYS A 227 21.01 -26.29 -16.39
N ILE A 228 19.74 -26.56 -16.12
CA ILE A 228 19.13 -27.89 -16.39
C ILE A 228 19.19 -28.24 -17.87
N ALA A 229 18.81 -27.32 -18.77
CA ALA A 229 18.85 -27.55 -20.23
C ALA A 229 20.25 -27.89 -20.76
N ALA A 230 21.25 -27.27 -20.17
CA ALA A 230 22.63 -27.37 -20.66
C ALA A 230 23.39 -28.58 -20.13
N THR A 231 23.11 -29.04 -18.91
CA THR A 231 23.87 -30.11 -18.26
C THR A 231 23.35 -31.50 -18.57
N ILE A 232 22.16 -31.64 -19.14
CA ILE A 232 21.55 -32.96 -19.41
C ILE A 232 22.34 -33.75 -20.46
N SER A 233 22.64 -35.01 -20.16
CA SER A 233 23.34 -35.88 -21.10
C SER A 233 22.43 -36.36 -22.25
N PRO A 234 22.96 -36.72 -23.45
CA PRO A 234 22.11 -37.21 -24.54
C PRO A 234 21.26 -38.43 -24.15
N ILE A 235 21.87 -39.38 -23.42
CA ILE A 235 21.19 -40.60 -22.97
C ILE A 235 20.14 -40.27 -21.92
N GLU A 236 20.43 -39.35 -21.03
CA GLU A 236 19.49 -38.88 -20.02
C GLU A 236 18.33 -38.09 -20.65
N ALA A 237 18.60 -37.29 -21.70
CA ALA A 237 17.58 -36.53 -22.42
C ALA A 237 16.63 -37.43 -23.23
N THR A 238 17.09 -38.51 -23.83
CA THR A 238 16.23 -39.48 -24.53
C THR A 238 15.39 -40.30 -23.56
N ARG A 239 15.96 -40.60 -22.38
CA ARG A 239 15.29 -41.29 -21.27
C ARG A 239 14.70 -40.34 -20.24
N TYR A 240 14.72 -39.03 -20.51
CA TYR A 240 14.18 -38.06 -19.58
C TYR A 240 12.64 -38.21 -19.49
N TYR A 241 12.29 -39.18 -18.70
CA TYR A 241 11.08 -39.16 -17.94
C TYR A 241 11.42 -38.38 -16.65
N GLU A 242 10.58 -37.45 -16.25
CA GLU A 242 10.69 -36.84 -14.94
C GLU A 242 11.11 -37.94 -13.96
N LYS A 243 12.32 -37.83 -13.41
CA LYS A 243 12.91 -38.87 -12.55
C LYS A 243 11.93 -39.06 -11.41
N ASP A 244 11.06 -40.05 -11.56
CA ASP A 244 10.18 -40.46 -10.50
C ASP A 244 11.08 -40.83 -9.34
N ASN A 245 11.19 -39.96 -8.33
CA ASN A 245 11.77 -40.33 -7.06
C ASN A 245 10.87 -41.45 -6.49
N TYR A 246 11.16 -42.66 -6.88
CA TYR A 246 10.68 -43.87 -6.22
C TYR A 246 11.30 -43.92 -4.82
N HIS A 247 10.94 -42.97 -3.99
CA HIS A 247 11.06 -43.18 -2.55
C HIS A 247 9.94 -44.11 -2.18
N SER A 248 10.33 -45.34 -1.79
CA SER A 248 9.51 -46.34 -1.17
C SER A 248 8.35 -45.73 -0.35
N ALA A 249 7.15 -45.89 -0.83
CA ALA A 249 5.97 -45.32 -0.23
C ALA A 249 5.81 -45.90 1.19
N ASN A 250 6.10 -45.07 2.17
CA ASN A 250 5.80 -45.35 3.56
C ASN A 250 4.30 -45.65 3.71
N LYS A 251 3.94 -46.67 4.49
CA LYS A 251 2.66 -47.38 4.54
C LYS A 251 1.43 -46.59 5.00
N ASN A 252 1.49 -45.29 5.21
CA ASN A 252 0.31 -44.51 5.58
C ASN A 252 -0.52 -44.16 4.32
N ARG A 253 -1.40 -45.05 3.95
CA ARG A 253 -2.30 -44.95 2.81
C ARG A 253 -3.58 -44.23 3.25
N LEU A 254 -3.77 -42.99 2.81
CA LEU A 254 -5.12 -42.43 2.71
C LEU A 254 -5.87 -43.25 1.65
N SER A 255 -6.78 -44.09 2.08
CA SER A 255 -7.61 -44.89 1.18
C SER A 255 -8.85 -44.10 0.81
N PHE A 256 -8.95 -43.70 -0.44
CA PHE A 256 -10.16 -43.09 -0.98
C PHE A 256 -11.10 -44.17 -1.51
N LYS A 257 -12.42 -44.05 -1.22
CA LYS A 257 -13.48 -44.96 -1.70
C LYS A 257 -13.51 -45.07 -3.25
N ASN A 258 -12.98 -44.06 -3.99
CA ASN A 258 -12.95 -44.01 -5.45
C ASN A 258 -11.51 -44.11 -5.97
N ARG A 259 -11.19 -45.12 -6.81
CA ARG A 259 -9.86 -45.36 -7.38
C ARG A 259 -9.31 -44.18 -8.21
N ILE A 260 -10.18 -43.42 -8.90
CA ILE A 260 -9.76 -42.24 -9.69
C ILE A 260 -9.30 -41.12 -8.76
N THR A 261 -9.97 -40.92 -7.63
CA THR A 261 -9.59 -39.89 -6.64
C THR A 261 -8.25 -40.25 -5.99
N GLU A 262 -8.04 -41.52 -5.66
CA GLU A 262 -6.76 -42.01 -5.13
C GLU A 262 -5.62 -41.81 -6.14
N MET A 263 -5.86 -42.10 -7.41
CA MET A 263 -4.89 -41.86 -8.50
C MET A 263 -4.53 -40.37 -8.64
N ALA A 264 -5.52 -39.48 -8.59
CA ALA A 264 -5.29 -38.04 -8.65
C ALA A 264 -4.40 -37.55 -7.49
N TRP A 265 -4.69 -37.98 -6.25
CA TRP A 265 -3.90 -37.62 -5.08
C TRP A 265 -2.46 -38.16 -5.14
N ARG A 266 -2.29 -39.41 -5.58
CA ARG A 266 -0.96 -40.01 -5.77
C ARG A 266 -0.13 -39.25 -6.81
N ASN A 267 -0.74 -38.74 -7.88
CA ASN A 267 -0.08 -37.96 -8.91
C ASN A 267 0.47 -36.62 -8.37
N LEU A 268 -0.28 -35.93 -7.51
CA LEU A 268 0.20 -34.72 -6.84
C LEU A 268 1.42 -35.03 -5.95
N ARG A 269 1.33 -36.10 -5.15
CA ARG A 269 2.38 -36.48 -4.21
C ARG A 269 3.65 -36.96 -4.92
N ARG A 270 3.52 -37.59 -6.10
CA ARG A 270 4.66 -38.02 -6.93
C ARG A 270 5.57 -36.84 -7.28
N ASN A 271 5.00 -35.65 -7.53
CA ASN A 271 5.73 -34.45 -7.89
C ASN A 271 5.70 -33.37 -6.79
N SER A 272 5.93 -33.75 -5.53
CA SER A 272 5.77 -32.90 -4.35
C SER A 272 6.51 -31.57 -4.40
N LYS A 273 7.75 -31.53 -4.90
CA LYS A 273 8.52 -30.29 -5.04
C LYS A 273 7.81 -29.28 -5.95
N ARG A 274 7.30 -29.74 -7.08
CA ARG A 274 6.56 -28.89 -8.03
C ARG A 274 5.25 -28.42 -7.39
N THR A 275 4.52 -29.34 -6.73
CA THR A 275 3.26 -29.01 -6.02
C THR A 275 3.48 -27.93 -4.97
N ILE A 276 4.53 -28.04 -4.15
CA ILE A 276 4.87 -27.03 -3.12
C ILE A 276 5.14 -25.65 -3.76
N PHE A 277 5.94 -25.58 -4.83
CA PHE A 277 6.20 -24.30 -5.49
C PHE A 277 4.94 -23.65 -6.06
N ILE A 278 4.02 -24.45 -6.60
CA ILE A 278 2.73 -23.98 -7.13
C ILE A 278 1.89 -23.41 -6.01
N VAL A 279 1.68 -24.21 -4.95
CA VAL A 279 0.87 -23.83 -3.81
C VAL A 279 1.44 -22.58 -3.14
N LEU A 280 2.75 -22.51 -2.93
CA LEU A 280 3.41 -21.35 -2.33
C LEU A 280 3.25 -20.08 -3.18
N SER A 281 3.41 -20.18 -4.51
CA SER A 281 3.22 -19.03 -5.41
C SER A 281 1.79 -18.50 -5.38
N MET A 282 0.79 -19.41 -5.31
CA MET A 282 -0.61 -19.01 -5.22
C MET A 282 -0.95 -18.42 -3.85
N ILE A 283 -0.41 -18.97 -2.77
CA ILE A 283 -0.58 -18.44 -1.40
C ILE A 283 -0.07 -16.99 -1.33
N LEU A 284 1.12 -16.71 -1.90
CA LEU A 284 1.64 -15.35 -1.94
C LEU A 284 0.73 -14.38 -2.71
N CYS A 285 0.15 -14.83 -3.83
CA CYS A 285 -0.82 -14.00 -4.57
C CYS A 285 -2.09 -13.72 -3.75
N ILE A 286 -2.62 -14.71 -3.03
CA ILE A 286 -3.79 -14.57 -2.16
C ILE A 286 -3.49 -13.57 -1.03
N ILE A 287 -2.34 -13.72 -0.36
CA ILE A 287 -1.93 -12.83 0.73
C ILE A 287 -1.86 -11.38 0.21
N LEU A 288 -1.21 -11.15 -0.92
CA LEU A 288 -1.08 -9.80 -1.47
C LEU A 288 -2.41 -9.20 -1.89
N LEU A 289 -3.27 -9.97 -2.56
CA LEU A 289 -4.59 -9.52 -2.99
C LEU A 289 -5.46 -9.16 -1.77
N ASN A 290 -5.53 -10.04 -0.78
CA ASN A 290 -6.29 -9.78 0.43
C ASN A 290 -5.71 -8.61 1.24
N SER A 291 -4.37 -8.48 1.32
CA SER A 291 -3.73 -7.33 1.98
C SER A 291 -4.08 -6.01 1.28
N ALA A 292 -4.08 -5.98 -0.06
CA ALA A 292 -4.47 -4.79 -0.82
C ALA A 292 -5.94 -4.39 -0.57
N ILE A 293 -6.85 -5.37 -0.50
CA ILE A 293 -8.26 -5.13 -0.19
C ILE A 293 -8.44 -4.69 1.28
N ALA A 294 -7.71 -5.30 2.23
CA ALA A 294 -7.76 -4.95 3.64
C ALA A 294 -7.31 -3.49 3.87
N ILE A 295 -6.22 -3.07 3.22
CA ILE A 295 -5.74 -1.69 3.27
C ILE A 295 -6.78 -0.75 2.63
N GLY A 296 -7.37 -1.12 1.49
CA GLY A 296 -8.41 -0.32 0.83
C GLY A 296 -9.66 -0.09 1.71
N ASN A 297 -9.97 -1.04 2.58
CA ASN A 297 -11.12 -0.94 3.50
C ASN A 297 -10.76 -0.36 4.88
N SER A 298 -9.50 -0.06 5.15
CA SER A 298 -9.04 0.29 6.49
C SER A 298 -9.32 1.73 6.90
N VAL A 299 -9.67 2.62 5.97
CA VAL A 299 -9.97 4.03 6.28
C VAL A 299 -11.24 4.13 7.12
N ASP A 300 -11.09 4.63 8.34
CA ASP A 300 -12.19 4.84 9.27
C ASP A 300 -12.72 6.29 9.17
N VAL A 301 -13.76 6.44 8.34
CA VAL A 301 -14.38 7.75 8.08
C VAL A 301 -14.98 8.36 9.35
N LYS A 302 -15.57 7.54 10.23
CA LYS A 302 -16.17 8.03 11.47
C LYS A 302 -15.10 8.59 12.40
N LYS A 303 -13.99 7.86 12.55
CA LYS A 303 -12.87 8.28 13.38
C LYS A 303 -12.27 9.60 12.89
N TYR A 304 -12.18 9.78 11.56
CA TYR A 304 -11.73 11.06 11.00
C TYR A 304 -12.71 12.19 11.27
N VAL A 305 -13.99 11.99 11.01
CA VAL A 305 -15.01 13.04 11.24
C VAL A 305 -15.04 13.42 12.71
N SER A 306 -15.05 12.44 13.63
CA SER A 306 -15.05 12.72 15.06
C SER A 306 -13.79 13.43 15.57
N SER A 307 -12.64 13.23 14.88
CA SER A 307 -11.40 13.95 15.23
C SER A 307 -11.37 15.40 14.73
N VAL A 308 -12.22 15.76 13.77
CA VAL A 308 -12.29 17.13 13.23
C VAL A 308 -13.47 17.88 13.80
N THR A 309 -14.60 17.24 14.01
CA THR A 309 -15.79 17.89 14.58
C THR A 309 -16.68 16.92 15.35
N SER A 310 -17.23 17.40 16.47
CA SER A 310 -18.29 16.72 17.23
C SER A 310 -19.69 17.26 16.92
N PHE A 311 -19.81 18.27 16.06
CA PHE A 311 -21.05 18.90 15.62
C PHE A 311 -21.22 18.72 14.10
N ASP A 312 -22.44 18.96 13.62
CA ASP A 312 -22.72 18.90 12.19
C ASP A 312 -22.04 20.04 11.43
N PHE A 313 -21.97 21.24 12.04
CA PHE A 313 -21.30 22.41 11.49
C PHE A 313 -20.38 23.07 12.51
N VAL A 314 -19.24 23.52 12.03
CA VAL A 314 -18.29 24.40 12.70
C VAL A 314 -18.07 25.60 11.79
N VAL A 315 -18.43 26.80 12.21
CA VAL A 315 -18.26 28.04 11.45
C VAL A 315 -17.22 28.89 12.16
N ALA A 316 -16.20 29.34 11.45
CA ALA A 316 -15.14 30.17 12.00
C ALA A 316 -14.59 31.12 10.93
N SER A 317 -13.63 31.98 11.31
CA SER A 317 -12.94 32.83 10.31
C SER A 317 -12.02 31.96 9.40
N PRO A 318 -11.72 32.38 8.18
CA PRO A 318 -10.82 31.65 7.30
C PRO A 318 -9.43 31.41 7.91
N ASN A 319 -8.94 32.32 8.74
CA ASN A 319 -7.65 32.17 9.43
C ASN A 319 -7.68 31.01 10.41
N THR A 320 -8.82 30.77 11.08
CA THR A 320 -9.01 29.66 12.03
C THR A 320 -8.84 28.30 11.36
N PHE A 321 -9.25 28.15 10.09
CA PHE A 321 -9.04 26.92 9.30
C PHE A 321 -7.67 26.82 8.64
N SER A 322 -6.85 27.90 8.69
CA SER A 322 -5.52 27.92 8.09
C SER A 322 -4.50 27.12 8.91
N ASN A 323 -3.83 26.15 8.30
CA ASN A 323 -2.75 25.39 8.94
C ASN A 323 -1.50 26.23 9.30
N VAL A 324 -1.42 27.46 8.85
CA VAL A 324 -0.27 28.36 9.08
C VAL A 324 -0.63 29.46 10.09
N GLN A 325 -1.81 30.06 9.95
CA GLN A 325 -2.22 31.21 10.77
C GLN A 325 -2.95 30.77 12.05
N GLY A 326 -4.02 30.00 11.94
CA GLY A 326 -4.85 29.61 13.08
C GLY A 326 -5.53 30.79 13.76
N PHE A 327 -6.25 30.49 14.83
CA PHE A 327 -6.87 31.50 15.67
C PHE A 327 -5.85 32.09 16.65
N ARG A 328 -5.46 33.35 16.46
CA ARG A 328 -4.40 34.01 17.24
C ARG A 328 -4.79 35.37 17.82
N PHE A 329 -5.49 36.17 17.06
CA PHE A 329 -5.80 37.57 17.38
C PHE A 329 -7.31 37.79 17.40
N LYS A 330 -7.74 38.88 18.05
CA LYS A 330 -9.17 39.22 18.12
C LYS A 330 -9.83 39.44 16.76
N ASP A 331 -9.06 39.85 15.76
CA ASP A 331 -9.51 40.01 14.38
C ASP A 331 -9.89 38.70 13.71
N ASP A 332 -9.42 37.58 14.24
CA ASP A 332 -9.79 36.22 13.77
C ASP A 332 -11.16 35.76 14.27
N SER A 333 -11.87 36.58 15.05
CA SER A 333 -13.15 36.23 15.68
C SER A 333 -14.33 36.24 14.70
N VAL A 334 -15.31 35.36 14.99
CA VAL A 334 -16.62 35.39 14.33
C VAL A 334 -17.50 36.43 15.02
N SER A 335 -18.14 37.33 14.24
CA SER A 335 -19.00 38.33 14.80
C SER A 335 -20.35 37.79 15.27
N ASN A 336 -20.88 38.35 16.35
CA ASN A 336 -22.23 37.99 16.81
C ASN A 336 -23.34 38.27 15.79
N GLU A 337 -23.14 39.21 14.88
CA GLU A 337 -24.08 39.52 13.78
C GLU A 337 -24.21 38.32 12.84
N ILE A 338 -23.08 37.70 12.43
CA ILE A 338 -23.08 36.52 11.59
C ILE A 338 -23.74 35.34 12.29
N ILE A 339 -23.44 35.12 13.57
CA ILE A 339 -24.06 34.05 14.35
C ILE A 339 -25.57 34.23 14.42
N SER A 340 -26.04 35.44 14.72
CA SER A 340 -27.48 35.74 14.76
C SER A 340 -28.15 35.59 13.40
N ASP A 341 -27.43 35.90 12.32
CA ASP A 341 -27.89 35.69 10.94
C ASP A 341 -28.05 34.20 10.63
N ILE A 342 -27.10 33.38 11.05
CA ILE A 342 -27.18 31.92 10.94
C ILE A 342 -28.36 31.37 11.73
N GLU A 343 -28.53 31.79 12.99
CA GLU A 343 -29.61 31.35 13.89
C GLU A 343 -31.01 31.74 13.35
N ASN A 344 -31.12 32.85 12.64
CA ASN A 344 -32.38 33.31 12.05
C ASN A 344 -32.75 32.58 10.74
N ASN A 345 -31.77 32.13 9.97
CA ASN A 345 -31.99 31.55 8.64
C ASN A 345 -31.89 30.02 8.62
N ILE A 346 -31.28 29.41 9.64
CA ILE A 346 -31.10 27.96 9.76
C ILE A 346 -31.80 27.49 11.05
N PRO A 347 -32.56 26.39 11.04
CA PRO A 347 -33.11 25.78 12.26
C PRO A 347 -31.98 25.07 13.03
N VAL A 348 -31.25 25.85 13.81
CA VAL A 348 -30.08 25.40 14.60
C VAL A 348 -30.55 24.57 15.79
N LEU A 349 -29.89 23.44 15.99
CA LEU A 349 -29.97 22.60 17.17
C LEU A 349 -28.64 22.67 17.94
N ASN A 350 -28.70 22.72 19.27
CA ASN A 350 -27.50 22.69 20.14
C ASN A 350 -26.43 23.74 19.76
N GLY A 351 -26.81 24.90 19.24
CA GLY A 351 -25.88 25.97 18.89
C GLY A 351 -25.05 26.39 20.10
N SER A 352 -23.77 26.60 19.92
CA SER A 352 -22.82 26.97 20.96
C SER A 352 -21.73 27.87 20.44
N ARG A 353 -21.47 28.97 21.16
CA ARG A 353 -20.35 29.86 20.94
C ARG A 353 -19.14 29.32 21.70
N ILE A 354 -18.02 29.12 21.00
CA ILE A 354 -16.76 28.77 21.62
C ILE A 354 -15.87 30.01 21.65
N TYR A 355 -15.66 30.53 22.85
CA TYR A 355 -14.69 31.60 23.06
C TYR A 355 -13.32 31.04 23.29
N LYS A 356 -12.27 31.75 22.84
CA LYS A 356 -10.87 31.45 23.14
C LYS A 356 -10.12 32.73 23.39
N ASN A 357 -9.22 32.73 24.40
CA ASN A 357 -8.30 33.83 24.59
C ASN A 357 -7.29 33.93 23.44
N THR A 358 -6.82 35.14 23.16
CA THR A 358 -5.97 35.49 22.04
C THR A 358 -4.60 35.96 22.53
N LEU A 359 -3.65 36.14 21.61
CA LEU A 359 -2.35 36.76 21.90
C LEU A 359 -2.47 38.24 22.31
N ASP A 360 -3.63 38.85 22.07
CA ASP A 360 -3.95 40.23 22.56
C ASP A 360 -4.32 40.26 24.03
N ASP A 361 -4.68 39.13 24.64
CA ASP A 361 -5.18 39.03 26.01
C ASP A 361 -4.06 38.89 27.05
N VAL A 362 -3.00 39.64 26.90
CA VAL A 362 -1.78 39.59 27.72
C VAL A 362 -1.94 40.06 29.14
N SER A 363 -3.08 40.70 29.48
CA SER A 363 -3.38 41.18 30.83
C SER A 363 -3.98 40.11 31.76
N VAL A 364 -4.42 38.96 31.20
CA VAL A 364 -5.00 37.87 31.98
C VAL A 364 -4.01 36.70 32.00
N THR A 365 -3.55 36.38 33.19
CA THR A 365 -2.50 35.37 33.40
C THR A 365 -2.92 34.35 34.46
N TYR A 366 -2.21 33.23 34.53
CA TYR A 366 -2.59 32.10 35.38
C TYR A 366 -1.44 31.61 36.21
N ASP A 367 -1.69 31.38 37.50
CA ASP A 367 -0.75 30.72 38.39
C ASP A 367 -1.30 29.35 38.80
N TYR A 368 -0.73 28.33 38.22
CA TYR A 368 -1.03 26.93 38.52
C TYR A 368 0.15 26.23 39.21
N GLY A 369 1.06 27.03 39.81
CA GLY A 369 2.21 26.55 40.60
C GLY A 369 3.51 26.34 39.77
N SER A 370 3.58 26.82 38.53
CA SER A 370 4.75 26.72 37.66
C SER A 370 5.68 27.92 37.82
N LEU A 371 7.01 27.69 37.63
CA LEU A 371 8.05 28.72 37.72
C LEU A 371 8.63 29.06 36.35
N VAL A 372 8.63 30.35 36.00
CA VAL A 372 9.30 30.87 34.82
C VAL A 372 10.81 30.91 35.05
N THR A 373 11.61 30.21 34.24
CA THR A 373 13.05 30.09 34.38
C THR A 373 13.84 31.01 33.44
N GLU A 374 13.31 31.34 32.29
CA GLU A 374 13.92 32.20 31.26
C GLU A 374 12.83 32.97 30.52
N VAL A 375 13.10 34.19 30.12
CA VAL A 375 12.18 35.07 29.38
C VAL A 375 12.79 35.49 28.04
N LEU A 376 12.02 35.37 26.97
CA LEU A 376 12.37 35.74 25.60
C LEU A 376 11.26 36.62 25.02
N ASP A 377 11.61 37.79 24.51
CA ASP A 377 10.66 38.66 23.80
C ASP A 377 10.89 38.58 22.31
N GLU A 378 9.82 38.38 21.55
CA GLU A 378 9.83 38.28 20.09
C GLU A 378 8.71 39.11 19.48
N TYR A 379 8.94 39.67 18.30
CA TYR A 379 7.92 40.40 17.53
C TYR A 379 7.51 39.59 16.32
N THR A 380 6.21 39.46 16.09
CA THR A 380 5.67 38.87 14.87
C THR A 380 5.87 39.77 13.66
N GLU A 381 5.64 39.24 12.45
CA GLU A 381 5.65 40.02 11.19
C GLU A 381 4.66 41.20 11.23
N ASP A 382 3.54 41.06 11.98
CA ASP A 382 2.51 42.11 12.19
C ASP A 382 2.84 43.05 13.35
N ASN A 383 4.07 43.01 13.85
CA ASN A 383 4.58 43.85 14.96
C ASN A 383 3.90 43.63 16.32
N HIS A 384 3.30 42.46 16.58
CA HIS A 384 2.81 42.04 17.88
C HIS A 384 3.96 41.53 18.74
N LEU A 385 4.06 42.01 19.98
CA LEU A 385 5.01 41.49 20.95
C LEU A 385 4.53 40.15 21.51
N ILE A 386 5.30 39.11 21.29
CA ILE A 386 5.10 37.82 21.93
C ILE A 386 6.21 37.59 22.94
N ARG A 387 5.84 37.59 24.23
CA ARG A 387 6.73 37.27 25.32
C ARG A 387 6.64 35.77 25.61
N SER A 388 7.75 35.09 25.56
CA SER A 388 7.86 33.65 25.82
C SER A 388 8.81 33.38 26.98
N GLY A 389 8.63 32.27 27.66
CA GLY A 389 9.53 31.84 28.73
C GLY A 389 9.64 30.34 28.84
N MET A 390 10.72 29.87 29.40
CA MET A 390 10.89 28.47 29.81
C MET A 390 10.22 28.29 31.18
N VAL A 391 9.33 27.29 31.31
CA VAL A 391 8.60 27.02 32.56
C VAL A 391 8.94 25.61 33.03
N ASP A 392 9.32 25.51 34.31
CA ASP A 392 9.63 24.25 35.01
C ASP A 392 10.65 23.34 34.28
N GLY A 393 11.64 23.96 33.60
CA GLY A 393 12.67 23.24 32.86
C GLY A 393 12.21 22.57 31.57
N ARG A 394 11.02 22.90 31.09
CA ARG A 394 10.52 22.41 29.81
C ARG A 394 11.30 23.01 28.65
N THR A 395 11.50 22.19 27.62
CA THR A 395 12.30 22.53 26.43
C THR A 395 11.57 23.51 25.50
N TYR A 396 10.24 23.66 25.64
CA TYR A 396 9.43 24.53 24.76
C TYR A 396 9.02 25.79 25.50
N PRO A 397 9.15 26.97 24.85
CA PRO A 397 8.72 28.22 25.45
C PRO A 397 7.21 28.28 25.57
N VAL A 398 6.72 28.73 26.72
CA VAL A 398 5.32 29.09 26.96
C VAL A 398 5.12 30.58 26.74
N LYS A 399 3.93 31.00 26.33
CA LYS A 399 3.60 32.40 26.18
C LYS A 399 3.36 33.04 27.54
N LEU A 400 3.85 34.25 27.71
CA LEU A 400 3.79 34.99 28.97
C LEU A 400 2.98 36.30 28.80
N GLY A 401 2.25 36.65 29.82
CA GLY A 401 1.56 37.96 29.90
C GLY A 401 2.47 39.09 30.36
N VAL A 402 1.87 40.23 30.61
CA VAL A 402 2.56 41.46 31.05
C VAL A 402 3.24 41.32 32.40
N ASP A 403 2.76 40.43 33.24
CA ASP A 403 3.27 40.12 34.57
C ASP A 403 4.21 38.91 34.63
N TYR A 404 4.66 38.44 33.44
CA TYR A 404 5.57 37.30 33.30
C TYR A 404 5.02 35.93 33.77
N ARG A 405 3.70 35.84 33.98
CA ARG A 405 3.03 34.56 34.20
C ARG A 405 2.53 33.93 32.89
N PRO A 406 2.33 32.61 32.89
CA PRO A 406 1.85 31.93 31.71
C PRO A 406 0.46 32.42 31.20
N LEU A 407 0.33 32.49 29.88
CA LEU A 407 -0.97 32.59 29.21
C LEU A 407 -1.43 31.15 28.91
N CYS A 408 -2.34 30.61 29.71
CA CYS A 408 -2.91 29.30 29.41
C CYS A 408 -3.90 29.37 28.27
N ASN A 409 -4.18 28.22 27.63
CA ASN A 409 -5.24 28.11 26.64
C ASN A 409 -6.57 27.98 27.34
N ILE A 410 -7.39 29.05 27.28
CA ILE A 410 -8.66 29.12 27.96
C ILE A 410 -9.78 29.18 26.95
N TYR A 411 -10.80 28.35 27.19
CA TYR A 411 -11.98 28.30 26.36
C TYR A 411 -13.23 28.59 27.21
N GLY A 412 -14.05 29.52 26.74
CA GLY A 412 -15.42 29.69 27.23
C GLY A 412 -16.34 28.76 26.45
N VAL A 413 -17.06 27.90 27.15
CA VAL A 413 -17.91 26.89 26.52
C VAL A 413 -19.33 26.89 27.12
N GLU A 414 -20.31 26.51 26.29
CA GLU A 414 -21.69 26.34 26.70
C GLU A 414 -21.98 24.89 27.13
N LYS A 415 -23.08 24.69 27.86
CA LYS A 415 -23.50 23.36 28.35
C LYS A 415 -23.64 22.28 27.24
N SER A 416 -23.92 22.68 26.02
CA SER A 416 -24.07 21.77 24.86
C SER A 416 -22.79 21.02 24.49
N ILE A 417 -21.62 21.53 24.91
CA ILE A 417 -20.30 20.92 24.66
C ILE A 417 -19.99 19.80 25.65
N LEU A 418 -20.45 19.96 26.92
CA LEU A 418 -20.12 19.04 28.01
C LEU A 418 -20.47 17.56 27.71
N PRO A 419 -21.62 17.21 27.12
CA PRO A 419 -21.97 15.84 26.79
C PRO A 419 -21.06 15.22 25.72
N LYS A 420 -20.31 16.02 24.99
CA LYS A 420 -19.40 15.59 23.91
C LYS A 420 -17.95 15.37 24.40
N LEU A 421 -17.67 15.68 25.65
CA LEU A 421 -16.38 15.47 26.29
C LEU A 421 -16.25 14.03 26.81
N ASN A 422 -15.03 13.47 26.73
CA ASN A 422 -14.72 12.18 27.33
C ASN A 422 -14.01 12.40 28.69
N PHE A 423 -14.80 12.35 29.77
CA PHE A 423 -14.25 12.52 31.12
C PHE A 423 -13.44 11.31 31.56
N ILE A 424 -12.24 11.57 32.07
CA ILE A 424 -11.30 10.56 32.56
C ILE A 424 -11.31 10.50 34.08
N GLU A 425 -11.43 11.68 34.75
CA GLU A 425 -11.31 11.79 36.20
C GLU A 425 -12.14 12.99 36.72
N GLY A 426 -12.61 12.91 37.97
CA GLY A 426 -13.39 13.95 38.61
C GLY A 426 -14.88 13.79 38.43
N GLU A 427 -15.63 14.92 38.48
CA GLU A 427 -17.09 14.93 38.30
C GLU A 427 -17.44 14.58 36.83
N THR A 428 -18.44 13.72 36.66
CA THR A 428 -18.89 13.26 35.33
C THR A 428 -20.36 13.49 35.07
N ASP A 429 -21.12 13.87 36.07
CA ASP A 429 -22.53 14.22 35.91
C ASP A 429 -22.64 15.59 35.24
N ILE A 430 -23.22 15.61 34.03
CA ILE A 430 -23.35 16.81 33.20
C ILE A 430 -24.15 17.90 33.89
N GLN A 431 -25.17 17.55 34.68
CA GLN A 431 -25.99 18.55 35.39
C GLN A 431 -25.20 19.21 36.54
N GLN A 432 -24.43 18.41 37.28
CA GLN A 432 -23.57 18.92 38.35
C GLN A 432 -22.41 19.74 37.76
N LEU A 433 -21.75 19.26 36.70
CA LEU A 433 -20.70 20.00 36.01
C LEU A 433 -21.20 21.35 35.48
N THR A 434 -22.40 21.39 34.89
CA THR A 434 -23.02 22.67 34.45
C THR A 434 -23.14 23.62 35.63
N SER A 435 -23.68 23.16 36.76
CA SER A 435 -23.84 23.97 37.97
C SER A 435 -22.51 24.47 38.52
N TYR A 436 -21.46 23.61 38.53
CA TYR A 436 -20.12 24.00 38.97
C TYR A 436 -19.51 25.07 38.06
N LEU A 437 -19.60 24.93 36.74
CA LEU A 437 -19.09 25.90 35.79
C LEU A 437 -19.82 27.22 35.86
N GLU A 438 -21.17 27.19 35.94
CA GLU A 438 -22.01 28.40 36.09
C GLU A 438 -21.74 29.15 37.39
N SER A 439 -21.27 28.47 38.46
CA SER A 439 -20.81 29.15 39.68
C SER A 439 -19.57 30.02 39.46
N GLY A 440 -18.85 29.82 38.39
CA GLY A 440 -17.61 30.52 38.03
C GLY A 440 -16.42 30.22 38.95
N ASN A 441 -16.51 29.22 39.84
CA ASN A 441 -15.42 28.85 40.76
C ASN A 441 -14.65 27.59 40.34
N TYR A 442 -15.07 26.98 39.22
CA TYR A 442 -14.50 25.72 38.77
C TYR A 442 -14.17 25.77 37.29
N VAL A 443 -13.16 24.98 36.92
CA VAL A 443 -12.73 24.77 35.53
C VAL A 443 -12.53 23.28 35.27
N ILE A 444 -12.60 22.88 34.02
CA ILE A 444 -12.26 21.52 33.55
C ILE A 444 -10.92 21.60 32.86
N GLU A 445 -9.97 20.76 33.26
CA GLU A 445 -8.71 20.61 32.51
C GLU A 445 -8.92 19.67 31.34
N ILE A 446 -8.48 20.10 30.18
CA ILE A 446 -8.60 19.35 28.93
C ILE A 446 -7.23 18.87 28.46
N SER A 447 -7.13 17.62 28.09
CA SER A 447 -6.00 17.09 27.34
C SER A 447 -6.39 16.85 25.88
N ALA A 448 -5.76 17.57 24.98
CA ALA A 448 -5.88 17.32 23.55
C ALA A 448 -4.89 16.23 23.14
N ILE A 449 -5.38 15.11 22.68
CA ILE A 449 -4.53 13.96 22.33
C ILE A 449 -4.81 13.46 20.92
N ASN A 450 -3.75 12.97 20.27
CA ASN A 450 -3.94 12.06 19.16
C ASN A 450 -4.60 10.76 19.65
N PRO A 451 -5.47 10.13 18.86
CA PRO A 451 -6.23 8.96 19.29
C PRO A 451 -5.43 7.75 19.81
N ASN A 452 -4.13 7.77 19.67
CA ASN A 452 -3.23 6.69 20.12
C ASN A 452 -2.23 7.13 21.21
N GLU A 453 -2.37 8.34 21.73
CA GLU A 453 -1.51 8.88 22.80
C GLU A 453 -2.22 8.79 24.15
N SER A 454 -1.45 8.72 25.22
CA SER A 454 -2.00 8.82 26.58
C SER A 454 -2.24 10.28 26.93
N PRO A 455 -3.37 10.61 27.57
CA PRO A 455 -3.65 11.98 27.97
C PRO A 455 -2.63 12.47 29.00
N GLU A 456 -2.13 13.68 28.80
CA GLU A 456 -1.27 14.37 29.76
C GLU A 456 -2.04 15.51 30.41
N PHE A 457 -2.08 15.55 31.72
CA PHE A 457 -2.68 16.59 32.52
C PHE A 457 -1.62 17.25 33.39
N LEU A 458 -1.64 18.56 33.48
CA LEU A 458 -0.64 19.34 34.18
C LEU A 458 -1.08 19.75 35.59
N CYS A 459 -2.40 19.83 35.82
CA CYS A 459 -2.98 20.21 37.11
C CYS A 459 -3.64 19.00 37.78
N PRO A 460 -3.31 18.64 39.02
CA PRO A 460 -4.08 17.66 39.79
C PRO A 460 -5.55 18.06 39.99
N LEU A 461 -6.43 17.07 40.21
CA LEU A 461 -7.80 17.37 40.62
C LEU A 461 -7.84 18.19 41.91
N ASN A 462 -8.78 19.11 41.96
CA ASN A 462 -8.96 20.06 43.07
C ASN A 462 -7.78 21.02 43.28
N GLN A 463 -6.83 21.09 42.35
CA GLN A 463 -5.80 22.11 42.38
C GLN A 463 -6.45 23.50 42.22
N GLU A 464 -6.02 24.42 43.06
CA GLU A 464 -6.37 25.83 42.93
C GLU A 464 -5.49 26.50 41.88
N VAL A 465 -6.14 27.21 40.95
CA VAL A 465 -5.50 28.02 39.92
C VAL A 465 -5.90 29.47 40.19
N THR A 466 -4.94 30.34 40.44
CA THR A 466 -5.19 31.76 40.64
C THR A 466 -5.10 32.50 39.32
N ILE A 467 -6.17 33.19 39.00
CA ILE A 467 -6.31 34.05 37.82
C ILE A 467 -5.87 35.48 38.22
N TYR A 468 -5.01 36.06 37.45
CA TYR A 468 -4.56 37.44 37.61
C TYR A 468 -5.10 38.28 36.44
N LYS A 469 -5.53 39.51 36.77
CA LYS A 469 -5.95 40.50 35.76
C LYS A 469 -5.15 41.78 36.01
N ASP A 470 -4.46 42.29 35.00
CA ASP A 470 -3.56 43.43 35.09
C ASP A 470 -2.51 43.30 36.21
N GLY A 471 -1.98 42.07 36.41
CA GLY A 471 -0.98 41.77 37.45
C GLY A 471 -1.50 41.60 38.86
N LEU A 472 -2.78 41.81 39.11
CA LEU A 472 -3.43 41.67 40.43
C LEU A 472 -4.22 40.35 40.49
N PRO A 473 -4.24 39.66 41.65
CA PRO A 473 -5.06 38.46 41.81
C PRO A 473 -6.52 38.83 41.67
N TYR A 474 -7.22 38.21 40.74
CA TYR A 474 -8.62 38.46 40.42
C TYR A 474 -9.53 37.41 41.07
N LYS A 475 -9.25 36.13 40.82
CA LYS A 475 -10.11 35.03 41.27
C LYS A 475 -9.27 33.74 41.39
N THR A 476 -9.63 32.86 42.33
CA THR A 476 -9.10 31.50 42.42
C THR A 476 -10.20 30.53 42.02
N VAL A 477 -9.87 29.58 41.13
CA VAL A 477 -10.74 28.53 40.65
C VAL A 477 -10.13 27.16 40.91
N SER A 478 -10.96 26.12 41.01
CA SER A 478 -10.50 24.76 41.25
C SER A 478 -10.75 23.85 40.04
N VAL A 479 -9.86 22.93 39.76
CA VAL A 479 -10.01 21.93 38.70
C VAL A 479 -10.98 20.84 39.17
N ILE A 480 -12.22 20.79 38.64
CA ILE A 480 -13.27 19.88 39.12
C ILE A 480 -13.29 18.55 38.35
N ALA A 481 -12.84 18.54 37.09
CA ALA A 481 -12.84 17.37 36.24
C ALA A 481 -11.68 17.45 35.22
N ARG A 482 -11.31 16.30 34.70
CA ARG A 482 -10.33 16.12 33.61
C ARG A 482 -10.99 15.40 32.48
N ALA A 483 -10.90 15.95 31.30
CA ALA A 483 -11.50 15.36 30.10
C ALA A 483 -10.52 15.35 28.94
N VAL A 484 -10.76 14.42 28.03
CA VAL A 484 -10.02 14.29 26.77
C VAL A 484 -10.94 14.77 25.65
N VAL A 485 -10.37 15.56 24.77
CA VAL A 485 -11.05 15.94 23.52
C VAL A 485 -10.17 15.60 22.33
N ASP A 486 -10.81 15.23 21.25
CA ASP A 486 -10.15 15.23 19.94
C ASP A 486 -9.78 16.68 19.58
N PHE A 487 -8.72 16.88 18.81
CA PHE A 487 -8.14 18.20 18.49
C PHE A 487 -9.15 19.25 18.01
N SER A 488 -10.26 18.81 17.43
CA SER A 488 -11.27 19.66 16.81
C SER A 488 -11.96 20.65 17.74
N LEU A 489 -12.09 20.32 19.03
CA LEU A 489 -12.77 21.20 20.00
C LEU A 489 -11.82 22.18 20.68
N VAL A 490 -10.55 21.85 20.76
CA VAL A 490 -9.51 22.62 21.48
C VAL A 490 -8.81 23.61 20.58
N GLU A 491 -8.71 23.26 19.30
CA GLU A 491 -7.99 24.04 18.32
C GLU A 491 -8.87 24.45 17.15
N SER A 492 -8.28 25.21 16.26
CA SER A 492 -8.93 25.52 14.99
C SER A 492 -9.33 24.25 14.26
N PRO A 493 -10.57 24.13 13.78
CA PRO A 493 -11.00 22.94 13.06
C PRO A 493 -10.04 22.57 11.94
N GLY A 494 -9.57 21.30 11.96
CA GLY A 494 -8.64 20.78 10.93
C GLY A 494 -7.16 21.02 11.17
N LYS A 495 -6.74 21.45 12.37
CA LYS A 495 -5.33 21.69 12.68
C LYS A 495 -4.69 20.63 13.56
N ASN A 496 -3.48 20.19 13.19
CA ASN A 496 -2.54 19.61 14.13
C ASN A 496 -1.95 20.71 15.02
N VAL A 497 -1.84 20.40 16.31
CA VAL A 497 -1.18 21.27 17.31
C VAL A 497 0.16 21.75 16.79
N GLY A 498 0.25 22.97 16.41
CA GLY A 498 1.49 23.64 16.01
C GLY A 498 1.82 24.76 17.00
N TYR A 499 3.06 25.20 17.00
CA TYR A 499 3.68 26.27 17.82
C TYR A 499 2.94 27.64 17.82
N THR A 500 1.67 27.68 17.45
CA THR A 500 0.91 28.92 17.20
C THR A 500 -0.14 29.21 18.26
N ASP A 501 -0.28 28.36 19.26
CA ASP A 501 -1.28 28.54 20.31
C ASP A 501 -0.82 29.49 21.41
N VAL A 502 -1.80 30.13 22.03
CA VAL A 502 -1.59 30.89 23.28
C VAL A 502 -1.24 29.87 24.37
N GLY A 503 -0.17 30.12 25.09
CA GLY A 503 0.20 29.30 26.24
C GLY A 503 1.12 28.10 25.96
N GLY A 504 1.33 27.66 24.71
CA GLY A 504 2.24 26.55 24.40
C GLY A 504 1.93 25.29 25.23
N ASP A 505 2.92 24.78 25.98
CA ASP A 505 2.80 23.61 26.87
C ASP A 505 2.09 23.90 28.21
N CYS A 506 1.15 24.85 28.25
CA CYS A 506 0.35 25.15 29.42
C CYS A 506 -0.91 24.29 29.50
N PRO A 507 -1.54 24.20 30.68
CA PRO A 507 -2.85 23.57 30.83
C PRO A 507 -3.88 24.22 29.93
N ILE A 508 -4.84 23.43 29.47
CA ILE A 508 -5.99 23.87 28.71
C ILE A 508 -7.19 23.81 29.65
N PHE A 509 -7.86 24.93 29.82
CA PHE A 509 -9.01 25.02 30.72
C PHE A 509 -10.30 25.40 29.99
N TYR A 510 -11.37 24.67 30.30
CA TYR A 510 -12.74 25.01 29.91
C TYR A 510 -13.44 25.66 31.11
N MET A 511 -14.04 26.82 30.89
CA MET A 511 -14.90 27.55 31.83
C MET A 511 -16.25 27.92 31.20
N SER A 512 -17.21 28.41 32.00
CA SER A 512 -18.45 28.88 31.40
C SER A 512 -18.27 30.15 30.57
N ASN A 513 -19.12 30.33 29.55
CA ASN A 513 -19.09 31.52 28.71
C ASN A 513 -19.27 32.82 29.54
N GLU A 514 -20.11 32.80 30.58
CA GLU A 514 -20.36 33.94 31.43
C GLU A 514 -19.06 34.36 32.15
N MET A 515 -18.34 33.40 32.72
CA MET A 515 -17.06 33.68 33.39
C MET A 515 -16.02 34.16 32.39
N PHE A 516 -15.94 33.57 31.18
CA PHE A 516 -15.02 34.00 30.14
C PHE A 516 -15.29 35.47 29.73
N VAL A 517 -16.54 35.83 29.49
CA VAL A 517 -16.93 37.19 29.10
C VAL A 517 -16.65 38.20 30.21
N GLU A 518 -16.83 37.84 31.49
CA GLU A 518 -16.47 38.68 32.65
C GLU A 518 -14.95 38.91 32.75
N LEU A 519 -14.19 37.86 32.48
CA LEU A 519 -12.73 37.88 32.64
C LEU A 519 -12.03 38.69 31.55
N TYR A 520 -12.42 38.48 30.29
CA TYR A 520 -11.76 39.07 29.12
C TYR A 520 -12.48 40.32 28.61
N ASN A 521 -11.74 41.40 28.36
CA ASN A 521 -12.26 42.60 27.75
C ASN A 521 -12.42 42.37 26.24
N ASN A 522 -13.67 42.48 25.72
CA ASN A 522 -13.99 42.17 24.31
C ASN A 522 -13.61 40.73 23.93
N PRO A 523 -14.30 39.74 24.50
CA PRO A 523 -14.00 38.33 24.30
C PRO A 523 -14.15 37.92 22.82
N ALA A 524 -13.20 37.16 22.30
CA ALA A 524 -13.19 36.70 20.92
C ALA A 524 -13.91 35.37 20.79
N ILE A 525 -14.86 35.28 19.86
CA ILE A 525 -15.51 34.00 19.49
C ILE A 525 -14.67 33.33 18.45
N MET A 526 -14.03 32.22 18.83
CA MET A 526 -13.19 31.42 17.92
C MET A 526 -14.04 30.74 16.85
N SER A 527 -15.13 30.11 17.26
CA SER A 527 -16.02 29.39 16.35
C SER A 527 -17.45 29.33 16.89
N TYR A 528 -18.40 29.17 15.99
CA TYR A 528 -19.78 28.82 16.28
C TYR A 528 -20.06 27.40 15.80
N VAL A 529 -20.52 26.55 16.70
CA VAL A 529 -20.78 25.12 16.42
C VAL A 529 -22.26 24.81 16.63
N PHE A 530 -22.83 23.98 15.79
CA PHE A 530 -24.24 23.61 15.90
C PHE A 530 -24.58 22.32 15.15
N ASP A 531 -25.67 21.68 15.52
CA ASP A 531 -26.28 20.55 14.84
C ASP A 531 -27.51 21.01 14.07
N VAL A 532 -27.92 20.27 13.05
CA VAL A 532 -29.16 20.48 12.28
C VAL A 532 -29.86 19.16 12.02
N GLU A 533 -31.18 19.21 11.78
CA GLU A 533 -31.89 18.03 11.29
C GLU A 533 -31.42 17.67 9.88
N LYS A 534 -31.40 16.39 9.57
CA LYS A 534 -30.89 15.88 8.26
C LYS A 534 -31.56 16.54 7.04
N GLU A 535 -32.81 16.90 7.15
CA GLU A 535 -33.57 17.56 6.08
C GLU A 535 -33.07 18.98 5.79
N HIS A 536 -32.51 19.65 6.79
CA HIS A 536 -31.98 21.00 6.69
C HIS A 536 -30.48 21.09 6.42
N PHE A 537 -29.78 19.96 6.32
CA PHE A 537 -28.34 19.95 6.15
C PHE A 537 -27.87 20.60 4.82
N LEU A 538 -28.52 20.27 3.71
CA LEU A 538 -28.18 20.85 2.41
C LEU A 538 -28.52 22.35 2.33
N PRO A 539 -29.72 22.82 2.73
CA PRO A 539 -30.02 24.26 2.82
C PRO A 539 -29.06 25.03 3.73
N ALA A 540 -28.68 24.45 4.88
CA ALA A 540 -27.69 25.07 5.77
C ALA A 540 -26.31 25.19 5.09
N THR A 541 -25.87 24.16 4.40
CA THR A 541 -24.63 24.19 3.64
C THR A 541 -24.61 25.27 2.56
N GLU A 542 -25.70 25.38 1.80
CA GLU A 542 -25.84 26.41 0.75
C GLU A 542 -25.85 27.81 1.32
N TYR A 543 -26.55 28.01 2.45
CA TYR A 543 -26.62 29.30 3.12
C TYR A 543 -25.26 29.73 3.67
N ILE A 544 -24.57 28.87 4.42
CA ILE A 544 -23.25 29.20 5.00
C ILE A 544 -22.22 29.49 3.89
N ASN A 545 -22.24 28.75 2.78
CA ASN A 545 -21.39 29.00 1.62
C ASN A 545 -21.64 30.40 0.99
N SER A 546 -22.80 31.01 1.20
CA SER A 546 -23.09 32.35 0.70
C SER A 546 -22.51 33.47 1.57
N LEU A 547 -22.06 33.16 2.79
CA LEU A 547 -21.48 34.14 3.72
C LEU A 547 -20.00 34.40 3.36
N PRO A 548 -19.62 35.66 3.02
CA PRO A 548 -18.32 35.96 2.43
C PRO A 548 -17.16 36.01 3.44
N THR A 549 -17.46 36.09 4.75
CA THR A 549 -16.48 36.41 5.80
C THR A 549 -16.13 35.21 6.69
N VAL A 550 -16.80 34.10 6.49
CA VAL A 550 -16.57 32.88 7.28
C VAL A 550 -16.31 31.67 6.41
N GLU A 551 -15.58 30.74 6.95
CA GLU A 551 -15.40 29.40 6.43
C GLU A 551 -16.11 28.38 7.34
N TYR A 552 -16.39 27.19 6.85
CA TYR A 552 -16.99 26.15 7.67
C TYR A 552 -16.41 24.77 7.39
N ALA A 553 -16.47 23.94 8.41
CA ALA A 553 -16.33 22.50 8.27
C ALA A 553 -17.65 21.82 8.62
N SER A 554 -18.09 20.83 7.84
CA SER A 554 -19.28 20.06 8.19
C SER A 554 -18.97 18.56 8.23
N SER A 555 -19.66 17.86 9.14
CA SER A 555 -19.52 16.42 9.33
C SER A 555 -19.74 15.63 8.02
N GLU A 556 -20.71 16.06 7.20
CA GLU A 556 -21.01 15.41 5.92
C GLU A 556 -19.96 15.70 4.83
N THR A 557 -19.49 16.94 4.71
CA THR A 557 -18.44 17.33 3.75
C THR A 557 -17.13 16.58 4.05
N LEU A 558 -16.77 16.49 5.32
CA LEU A 558 -15.63 15.73 5.80
C LEU A 558 -15.80 14.23 5.51
N ALA A 559 -17.00 13.69 5.79
CA ALA A 559 -17.31 12.29 5.49
C ALA A 559 -17.27 12.01 3.98
N GLN A 560 -17.80 12.91 3.14
CA GLN A 560 -17.74 12.79 1.67
C GLN A 560 -16.30 12.81 1.17
N THR A 561 -15.47 13.71 1.68
CA THR A 561 -14.02 13.78 1.34
C THR A 561 -13.32 12.50 1.71
N MET A 562 -13.54 11.98 2.92
CA MET A 562 -12.94 10.72 3.38
C MET A 562 -13.49 9.49 2.66
N ASN A 563 -14.77 9.47 2.31
CA ASN A 563 -15.32 8.42 1.46
C ASN A 563 -14.69 8.44 0.05
N GLY A 564 -14.42 9.62 -0.50
CA GLY A 564 -13.66 9.77 -1.74
C GLY A 564 -12.25 9.17 -1.64
N LEU A 565 -11.56 9.43 -0.52
CA LEU A 565 -10.29 8.80 -0.19
C LEU A 565 -10.40 7.27 -0.13
N LYS A 566 -11.33 6.77 0.67
CA LYS A 566 -11.57 5.33 0.81
C LYS A 566 -11.80 4.67 -0.53
N GLN A 567 -12.63 5.25 -1.39
CA GLN A 567 -12.86 4.78 -2.76
C GLN A 567 -11.58 4.79 -3.59
N THR A 568 -10.77 5.83 -3.49
CA THR A 568 -9.50 5.95 -4.20
C THR A 568 -8.52 4.85 -3.80
N ILE A 569 -8.32 4.64 -2.51
CA ILE A 569 -7.45 3.56 -1.99
C ILE A 569 -7.99 2.19 -2.42
N PHE A 570 -9.32 2.00 -2.37
CA PHE A 570 -9.96 0.76 -2.79
C PHE A 570 -9.76 0.48 -4.28
N ILE A 571 -9.88 1.47 -5.16
CA ILE A 571 -9.66 1.33 -6.61
C ILE A 571 -8.20 0.99 -6.90
N ILE A 572 -7.25 1.68 -6.27
CA ILE A 572 -5.82 1.44 -6.45
C ILE A 572 -5.43 0.06 -5.92
N GLY A 573 -5.83 -0.26 -4.70
CA GLY A 573 -5.60 -1.56 -4.08
C GLY A 573 -6.26 -2.69 -4.88
N GLY A 574 -7.49 -2.48 -5.35
CA GLY A 574 -8.23 -3.40 -6.20
C GLY A 574 -7.54 -3.65 -7.54
N LEU A 575 -6.98 -2.62 -8.19
CA LEU A 575 -6.23 -2.77 -9.42
C LEU A 575 -4.94 -3.57 -9.21
N ILE A 576 -4.15 -3.20 -8.21
CA ILE A 576 -2.93 -3.94 -7.85
C ILE A 576 -3.29 -5.38 -7.52
N GLY A 577 -4.34 -5.59 -6.74
CA GLY A 577 -4.87 -6.90 -6.39
C GLY A 577 -5.33 -7.69 -7.62
N PHE A 578 -6.04 -7.06 -8.57
CA PHE A 578 -6.45 -7.68 -9.83
C PHE A 578 -5.25 -8.13 -10.67
N LEU A 579 -4.20 -7.31 -10.77
CA LEU A 579 -2.97 -7.67 -11.47
C LEU A 579 -2.29 -8.87 -10.81
N LEU A 580 -2.16 -8.86 -9.49
CA LEU A 580 -1.58 -9.96 -8.71
C LEU A 580 -2.40 -11.25 -8.83
N GLY A 581 -3.72 -11.15 -8.70
CA GLY A 581 -4.65 -12.25 -8.88
C GLY A 581 -4.55 -12.84 -10.30
N SER A 582 -4.48 -11.99 -11.32
CA SER A 582 -4.29 -12.40 -12.71
C SER A 582 -2.96 -13.13 -12.91
N ILE A 583 -1.88 -12.64 -12.32
CA ILE A 583 -0.57 -13.31 -12.29
C ILE A 583 -0.70 -14.71 -11.68
N GLY A 584 -1.35 -14.83 -10.54
CA GLY A 584 -1.61 -16.09 -9.85
C GLY A 584 -2.41 -17.07 -10.72
N LEU A 585 -3.53 -16.62 -11.28
CA LEU A 585 -4.41 -17.44 -12.12
C LEU A 585 -3.71 -17.91 -13.42
N VAL A 586 -2.92 -17.04 -14.06
CA VAL A 586 -2.12 -17.43 -15.24
C VAL A 586 -1.08 -18.48 -14.87
N ASN A 587 -0.40 -18.31 -13.72
CA ASN A 587 0.55 -19.30 -13.22
C ASN A 587 -0.12 -20.65 -12.95
N PHE A 588 -1.22 -20.66 -12.23
CA PHE A 588 -2.00 -21.85 -11.91
C PHE A 588 -2.50 -22.57 -13.18
N SER A 589 -3.08 -21.80 -14.12
CA SER A 589 -3.55 -22.32 -15.40
C SER A 589 -2.42 -22.94 -16.23
N ASN A 590 -1.28 -22.24 -16.32
CA ASN A 590 -0.11 -22.72 -17.05
C ASN A 590 0.40 -24.07 -16.52
N ILE A 591 0.40 -24.24 -15.20
CA ILE A 591 0.88 -25.46 -14.56
C ILE A 591 -0.05 -26.64 -14.86
N ILE A 592 -1.37 -26.42 -14.80
CA ILE A 592 -2.37 -27.45 -15.13
C ILE A 592 -2.25 -27.85 -16.62
N ILE A 593 -2.22 -26.86 -17.52
CA ILE A 593 -2.11 -27.07 -18.96
C ILE A 593 -0.84 -27.90 -19.26
N THR A 594 0.27 -27.51 -18.68
CA THR A 594 1.54 -28.19 -18.91
C THR A 594 1.59 -29.58 -18.30
N GLY A 595 0.97 -29.76 -17.12
CA GLY A 595 0.81 -31.08 -16.51
C GLY A 595 0.08 -32.05 -17.43
N ILE A 596 -0.96 -31.58 -18.10
CA ILE A 596 -1.72 -32.37 -19.07
C ILE A 596 -0.90 -32.65 -20.35
N ILE A 597 -0.19 -31.64 -20.86
CA ILE A 597 0.65 -31.79 -22.05
C ILE A 597 1.78 -32.82 -21.82
N ASN A 598 2.48 -32.74 -20.71
CA ASN A 598 3.61 -33.62 -20.42
C ASN A 598 3.19 -35.09 -20.20
N ARG A 599 1.93 -35.32 -19.84
CA ARG A 599 1.39 -36.65 -19.57
C ARG A 599 0.53 -37.22 -20.68
N GLN A 600 0.60 -36.65 -21.89
CA GLN A 600 -0.20 -37.11 -23.05
C GLN A 600 0.00 -38.60 -23.37
N ARG A 601 1.23 -39.11 -23.26
CA ARG A 601 1.54 -40.52 -23.48
C ARG A 601 0.95 -41.40 -22.39
N GLU A 602 1.07 -40.99 -21.11
CA GLU A 602 0.45 -41.72 -19.98
C GLU A 602 -1.06 -41.83 -20.18
N PHE A 603 -1.71 -40.72 -20.59
CA PHE A 603 -3.14 -40.74 -20.93
C PHE A 603 -3.47 -41.61 -22.14
N ALA A 604 -2.64 -41.61 -23.18
CA ALA A 604 -2.82 -42.50 -24.33
C ALA A 604 -2.67 -43.96 -23.95
N THR A 605 -1.72 -44.32 -23.06
CA THR A 605 -1.53 -45.66 -22.54
C THR A 605 -2.75 -46.08 -21.69
N LEU A 606 -3.24 -45.23 -20.80
CA LEU A 606 -4.45 -45.48 -20.02
C LEU A 606 -5.69 -45.69 -20.89
N GLU A 607 -5.81 -44.91 -21.97
CA GLU A 607 -6.88 -45.03 -22.97
C GLU A 607 -6.78 -46.35 -23.72
N SER A 608 -5.55 -46.82 -24.03
CA SER A 608 -5.30 -48.12 -24.70
C SER A 608 -5.62 -49.33 -23.79
N ILE A 609 -5.48 -49.18 -22.47
CA ILE A 609 -5.82 -50.23 -21.46
C ILE A 609 -7.33 -50.22 -21.15
N GLY A 610 -8.12 -49.31 -21.74
CA GLY A 610 -9.57 -49.27 -21.62
C GLY A 610 -10.14 -48.16 -20.71
N MET A 611 -9.33 -47.23 -20.24
CA MET A 611 -9.85 -46.08 -19.50
C MET A 611 -10.59 -45.12 -20.44
N THR A 612 -11.82 -44.77 -20.10
CA THR A 612 -12.66 -43.91 -20.92
C THR A 612 -12.19 -42.44 -20.89
N LYS A 613 -12.43 -41.70 -21.98
CA LYS A 613 -12.14 -40.26 -22.06
C LYS A 613 -12.79 -39.44 -20.94
N LYS A 614 -14.00 -39.85 -20.48
CA LYS A 614 -14.69 -39.21 -19.34
C LYS A 614 -13.93 -39.43 -18.02
N GLN A 615 -13.38 -40.63 -17.82
CA GLN A 615 -12.61 -40.97 -16.62
C GLN A 615 -11.27 -40.19 -16.59
N ILE A 616 -10.56 -40.04 -17.72
CA ILE A 616 -9.33 -39.25 -17.79
C ILE A 616 -9.62 -37.77 -17.55
N ASN A 617 -10.70 -37.22 -18.12
CA ASN A 617 -11.10 -35.84 -17.84
C ASN A 617 -11.45 -35.67 -16.35
N LYS A 618 -12.16 -36.62 -15.74
CA LYS A 618 -12.44 -36.58 -14.30
C LYS A 618 -11.15 -36.63 -13.46
N LEU A 619 -10.18 -37.43 -13.88
CA LEU A 619 -8.86 -37.50 -13.24
C LEU A 619 -8.14 -36.14 -13.23
N THR A 620 -8.08 -35.47 -14.40
CA THR A 620 -7.41 -34.17 -14.54
C THR A 620 -8.11 -33.06 -13.77
N VAL A 621 -9.46 -33.08 -13.76
CA VAL A 621 -10.25 -32.12 -12.95
C VAL A 621 -10.04 -32.35 -11.46
N LEU A 622 -10.00 -33.60 -11.00
CA LEU A 622 -9.73 -33.91 -9.59
C LEU A 622 -8.32 -33.49 -9.17
N GLU A 623 -7.31 -33.64 -10.03
CA GLU A 623 -5.98 -33.12 -9.78
C GLU A 623 -6.00 -31.60 -9.60
N GLY A 624 -6.71 -30.84 -10.48
CA GLY A 624 -6.92 -29.41 -10.35
C GLY A 624 -7.61 -29.03 -9.02
N LEU A 625 -8.67 -29.73 -8.65
CA LEU A 625 -9.39 -29.52 -7.39
C LEU A 625 -8.53 -29.81 -6.15
N PHE A 626 -7.64 -30.80 -6.19
CA PHE A 626 -6.71 -31.04 -5.08
C PHE A 626 -5.69 -29.90 -4.94
N TYR A 627 -5.21 -29.32 -6.05
CA TYR A 627 -4.40 -28.09 -5.97
C TYR A 627 -5.20 -26.95 -5.34
N ALA A 628 -6.42 -26.71 -5.79
CA ALA A 628 -7.31 -25.70 -5.23
C ALA A 628 -7.55 -25.91 -3.74
N PHE A 629 -7.82 -27.14 -3.33
CA PHE A 629 -8.01 -27.50 -1.92
C PHE A 629 -6.77 -27.17 -1.07
N LEU A 630 -5.57 -27.56 -1.51
CA LEU A 630 -4.33 -27.26 -0.79
C LEU A 630 -4.09 -25.75 -0.70
N ILE A 631 -4.36 -25.00 -1.78
CA ILE A 631 -4.21 -23.56 -1.83
C ILE A 631 -5.20 -22.90 -0.85
N CYS A 632 -6.46 -23.30 -0.86
CA CYS A 632 -7.48 -22.72 0.02
C CYS A 632 -7.22 -23.06 1.50
N VAL A 633 -6.89 -24.32 1.83
CA VAL A 633 -6.65 -24.74 3.21
C VAL A 633 -5.43 -24.08 3.84
N MET A 634 -4.39 -23.79 3.06
CA MET A 634 -3.18 -23.14 3.56
C MET A 634 -3.20 -21.62 3.33
N GLY A 635 -3.67 -21.16 2.17
CA GLY A 635 -3.58 -19.78 1.74
C GLY A 635 -4.58 -18.86 2.44
N LEU A 636 -5.85 -19.29 2.56
CA LEU A 636 -6.87 -18.43 3.17
C LEU A 636 -6.59 -18.18 4.67
N PRO A 637 -6.27 -19.19 5.51
CA PRO A 637 -5.91 -18.92 6.90
C PRO A 637 -4.63 -18.09 7.06
N LEU A 638 -3.61 -18.36 6.23
CA LEU A 638 -2.36 -17.60 6.31
C LEU A 638 -2.57 -16.14 5.92
N SER A 639 -3.41 -15.88 4.92
CA SER A 639 -3.81 -14.54 4.52
C SER A 639 -4.55 -13.79 5.63
N LEU A 640 -5.45 -14.46 6.37
CA LEU A 640 -6.11 -13.89 7.55
C LEU A 640 -5.12 -13.57 8.66
N ILE A 641 -4.14 -14.45 8.91
CA ILE A 641 -3.09 -14.20 9.90
C ILE A 641 -2.29 -12.94 9.51
N VAL A 642 -1.91 -12.81 8.25
CA VAL A 642 -1.19 -11.61 7.78
C VAL A 642 -2.03 -10.36 7.96
N ALA A 643 -3.32 -10.41 7.61
CA ALA A 643 -4.24 -9.27 7.73
C ALA A 643 -4.50 -8.88 9.20
N ASN A 644 -4.54 -9.86 10.13
CA ASN A 644 -4.86 -9.60 11.54
C ASN A 644 -3.64 -9.33 12.42
N THR A 645 -2.44 -9.71 12.00
CA THR A 645 -1.23 -9.56 12.84
C THR A 645 -0.18 -8.66 12.20
N ILE A 646 0.19 -8.93 10.94
CA ILE A 646 1.30 -8.21 10.28
C ILE A 646 0.84 -6.82 9.84
N LEU A 647 -0.31 -6.71 9.17
CA LEU A 647 -0.80 -5.39 8.72
C LEU A 647 -1.03 -4.42 9.88
N PRO A 648 -1.74 -4.79 10.97
CA PRO A 648 -1.93 -3.87 12.10
C PRO A 648 -0.61 -3.40 12.71
N THR A 649 0.42 -4.24 12.77
CA THR A 649 1.73 -3.84 13.31
C THR A 649 2.34 -2.65 12.54
N PHE A 650 2.08 -2.55 11.22
CA PHE A 650 2.56 -1.44 10.41
C PHE A 650 1.62 -0.23 10.42
N PHE A 651 0.32 -0.44 10.59
CA PHE A 651 -0.69 0.62 10.52
C PHE A 651 -1.09 1.19 11.88
N ASN A 652 -0.85 0.48 13.01
CA ASN A 652 -1.08 1.01 14.37
C ASN A 652 0.06 1.93 14.81
N GLN A 653 0.48 2.84 13.94
CA GLN A 653 1.44 3.90 14.27
C GLN A 653 0.65 5.18 14.58
N PRO A 654 1.15 6.06 15.48
CA PRO A 654 0.48 7.33 15.76
C PRO A 654 0.19 8.14 14.50
N ASP A 655 1.13 8.21 13.57
CA ASP A 655 1.00 8.93 12.30
C ASP A 655 -0.05 8.33 11.35
N LEU A 656 -0.48 7.09 11.57
CA LEU A 656 -1.44 6.35 10.74
C LEU A 656 -2.74 6.03 11.48
N TRP A 657 -3.08 6.83 12.49
CA TRP A 657 -4.23 6.66 13.37
C TRP A 657 -5.58 6.54 12.63
N LEU A 658 -5.65 7.10 11.41
CA LEU A 658 -6.82 7.07 10.53
C LEU A 658 -7.15 5.67 10.00
N PHE A 659 -6.18 4.76 10.00
CA PHE A 659 -6.34 3.44 9.43
C PHE A 659 -6.68 2.42 10.52
N THR A 660 -7.84 1.79 10.39
CA THR A 660 -8.26 0.68 11.24
C THR A 660 -8.39 -0.57 10.38
N ILE A 661 -7.41 -1.48 10.46
CA ILE A 661 -7.42 -2.70 9.64
C ILE A 661 -8.57 -3.59 10.11
N GLN A 662 -9.59 -3.73 9.26
CA GLN A 662 -10.69 -4.65 9.47
C GLN A 662 -10.57 -5.83 8.49
N PRO A 663 -10.36 -7.06 9.00
CA PRO A 663 -10.27 -8.23 8.15
C PRO A 663 -11.63 -8.52 7.52
N THR A 664 -11.66 -8.55 6.20
CA THR A 664 -12.87 -8.88 5.44
C THR A 664 -12.81 -10.34 4.96
N ILE A 665 -13.79 -11.14 5.36
CA ILE A 665 -13.88 -12.56 4.96
C ILE A 665 -14.44 -12.70 3.54
N PHE A 666 -15.26 -11.74 3.10
CA PHE A 666 -15.92 -11.80 1.79
C PHE A 666 -14.95 -11.92 0.60
N PRO A 667 -13.86 -11.12 0.48
CA PRO A 667 -12.90 -11.29 -0.59
C PRO A 667 -12.26 -12.68 -0.62
N LEU A 668 -11.95 -13.25 0.54
CA LEU A 668 -11.35 -14.58 0.64
C LEU A 668 -12.28 -15.69 0.13
N ILE A 669 -13.58 -15.60 0.41
CA ILE A 669 -14.58 -16.52 -0.13
C ILE A 669 -14.61 -16.42 -1.65
N LEU A 670 -14.62 -15.19 -2.19
CA LEU A 670 -14.63 -14.94 -3.62
C LEU A 670 -13.36 -15.49 -4.30
N GLU A 671 -12.18 -15.27 -3.72
CA GLU A 671 -10.91 -15.83 -4.18
C GLU A 671 -10.95 -17.36 -4.21
N GLY A 672 -11.43 -17.99 -3.14
CA GLY A 672 -11.60 -19.44 -3.08
C GLY A 672 -12.52 -19.99 -4.17
N ILE A 673 -13.64 -19.32 -4.43
CA ILE A 673 -14.57 -19.68 -5.52
C ILE A 673 -13.88 -19.57 -6.87
N VAL A 674 -13.19 -18.45 -7.15
CA VAL A 674 -12.47 -18.23 -8.43
C VAL A 674 -11.41 -19.32 -8.64
N ILE A 675 -10.64 -19.66 -7.64
CA ILE A 675 -9.62 -20.72 -7.71
C ILE A 675 -10.28 -22.08 -8.03
N CYS A 676 -11.38 -22.41 -7.38
CA CYS A 676 -12.12 -23.65 -7.63
C CYS A 676 -12.70 -23.70 -9.06
N VAL A 677 -13.25 -22.58 -9.54
CA VAL A 677 -13.79 -22.46 -10.91
C VAL A 677 -12.66 -22.66 -11.93
N VAL A 678 -11.53 -22.03 -11.76
CA VAL A 678 -10.35 -22.19 -12.64
C VAL A 678 -9.82 -23.60 -12.58
N ALA A 679 -9.78 -24.24 -11.40
CA ALA A 679 -9.37 -25.61 -11.21
C ALA A 679 -10.26 -26.65 -11.93
N ILE A 680 -11.49 -26.29 -12.23
CA ILE A 680 -12.43 -27.14 -13.00
C ILE A 680 -12.33 -26.80 -14.50
N ILE A 681 -12.38 -25.54 -14.87
CA ILE A 681 -12.48 -25.09 -16.27
C ILE A 681 -11.18 -25.37 -17.03
N VAL A 682 -10.02 -25.03 -16.45
CA VAL A 682 -8.73 -25.12 -17.17
C VAL A 682 -8.38 -26.57 -17.53
N PRO A 683 -8.45 -27.57 -16.63
CA PRO A 683 -8.21 -28.98 -17.00
C PRO A 683 -9.19 -29.46 -18.06
N HIS A 684 -10.48 -29.13 -17.90
CA HIS A 684 -11.52 -29.56 -18.81
C HIS A 684 -11.31 -29.05 -20.26
N VAL A 685 -11.03 -27.74 -20.40
CA VAL A 685 -10.76 -27.11 -21.70
C VAL A 685 -9.46 -27.65 -22.31
N SER A 686 -8.42 -27.75 -21.50
CA SER A 686 -7.12 -28.28 -21.96
C SER A 686 -7.23 -29.71 -22.44
N PHE A 687 -7.91 -30.57 -21.69
CA PHE A 687 -8.13 -31.95 -22.11
C PHE A 687 -8.96 -32.07 -23.39
N ARG A 688 -10.01 -31.21 -23.57
CA ARG A 688 -10.78 -31.13 -24.81
C ARG A 688 -9.92 -30.76 -26.02
N TYR A 689 -9.01 -29.82 -25.87
CA TYR A 689 -8.12 -29.39 -26.93
C TYR A 689 -7.17 -30.53 -27.38
N PHE A 690 -6.57 -31.25 -26.43
CA PHE A 690 -5.64 -32.35 -26.70
C PHE A 690 -6.32 -33.62 -27.24
N ARG A 691 -7.60 -33.83 -26.93
CA ARG A 691 -8.39 -34.97 -27.41
C ARG A 691 -8.57 -34.99 -28.93
N LYS A 692 -8.39 -33.88 -29.63
CA LYS A 692 -8.50 -33.80 -31.11
C LYS A 692 -7.42 -34.60 -31.84
N THR A 693 -6.29 -34.94 -31.20
CA THR A 693 -5.23 -35.77 -31.76
C THR A 693 -5.51 -37.26 -31.53
N SER A 694 -5.23 -38.10 -32.55
CA SER A 694 -5.46 -39.56 -32.47
C SER A 694 -4.55 -40.20 -31.40
N ILE A 695 -4.99 -41.36 -30.83
CA ILE A 695 -4.21 -42.10 -29.82
C ILE A 695 -2.85 -42.48 -30.39
N VAL A 696 -2.82 -42.95 -31.64
CA VAL A 696 -1.58 -43.36 -32.34
C VAL A 696 -0.64 -42.16 -32.51
N ALA A 697 -1.15 -40.99 -32.87
CA ALA A 697 -0.34 -39.78 -32.98
C ALA A 697 0.23 -39.36 -31.62
N ARG A 698 -0.54 -39.52 -30.52
CA ARG A 698 -0.09 -39.20 -29.15
C ARG A 698 0.95 -40.18 -28.61
N LEU A 699 0.90 -41.43 -29.04
CA LEU A 699 1.92 -42.41 -28.73
C LEU A 699 3.23 -42.21 -29.56
N ARG A 700 3.10 -41.74 -30.81
CA ARG A 700 4.22 -41.45 -31.73
C ARG A 700 4.91 -40.11 -31.50
N VAL A 701 4.29 -39.16 -30.84
CA VAL A 701 4.91 -37.84 -30.51
C VAL A 701 6.22 -37.97 -29.73
N VAL A 702 6.63 -39.18 -29.39
CA VAL A 702 7.83 -39.49 -28.60
C VAL A 702 8.89 -40.23 -29.42
N GLU A 703 8.62 -40.69 -30.64
CA GLU A 703 9.61 -41.10 -31.61
C GLU A 703 9.97 -39.92 -32.55
#